data_fa8565ca6ca9ae2f1a926924329f47f5
#
_entry.id   fa8565ca6ca9ae2f1a926924329f47f5
#
_cell.length_a   1.000
_cell.length_b   1.000
_cell.length_c   1.000
_cell.angle_alpha   90.00
_cell.angle_beta   90.00
_cell.angle_gamma   90.00
#
_symmetry.space_group_name_H-M   'P 1'
#
loop_
_entity.id
_entity.type
_entity.pdbx_description
1 polymer ?
#
loop_
_entity_poly.entity_id
_entity_poly.type
_entity_poly.pdbx_seq_one_letter_code
_entity_poly.pdbx_strand_id
1 'polypeptide(L)'
;MPRFSVIVPAYKVQAYLSECLDSVLSQSYPDLELIAVDDCSPDACGALIDEYAARDARVKAVHLAENQGLGRARNAGMARATGDYLVFLDSDDTLTPDALRAIADRIKETGEPDVLVFDYARTYWNGEAERNKVAAQLTQQGPAPFRLEDRPGLLRVLMVAWNKAYRREFVTEQGLGFPTGYYEDTPWTFPALMAAESIATLDRVCVRYRQRRQGNILRTTSRKHFDIFDQYDRVFAFIDGRPELARWRPVLFRRMVDHFSTVFTKRDRLPRGTRGEFLRKARAHYRRYHARGASVPLRTRVRHSLVRFGLHRTYRALQLAMSARRRTLKATVKLARAVRAAILQLHYRIQLRLPLRADRAVFAAYWNRGHGCNPGALEEAFRTHAPHIRTAWIARPEHQHTIPPGPRRVRPGSFAYWTALARSKYLVNNVNFDRRLRKRPGQVFVQTQHGTPLKHMGLDLQERPAAAGDMDFEELLRGVDKWDYVLSANRHTTLTWERVYPGGYTTLEYGYPRNDVFQRATSADVTRIRESLGIPEGTVALLYAPTHRDYHRTQRPALDLDRILRRLGPRFVILARAHYWHPGPLAEGAARVIDVGDHPDIASLCLASDALITDYSSLMFDYANLDRPIVVHTEDWDAYTAARGTYFDLRAFPPGAVARSEDELIDIFATGHWRGSRSAQLRAAFRERFCPCDDGRAAERVVRHVVLGEPAGRPGFVPLAERKPVPSAAAALDRSPLATVPQPSGSLPVTESR
;
A
#
# COMPACT_ATOMS: atom_id res chain seq x y z
N MET A 1 4.24 7.14 34.79
CA MET A 1 4.32 7.15 33.32
C MET A 1 4.68 8.56 32.89
N PRO A 2 5.56 8.75 31.90
CA PRO A 2 5.99 10.09 31.54
C PRO A 2 4.87 10.88 30.88
N ARG A 3 4.69 12.14 31.31
CA ARG A 3 3.77 13.08 30.66
C ARG A 3 4.43 13.76 29.48
N PHE A 4 3.74 13.84 28.34
CA PHE A 4 4.26 14.49 27.15
C PHE A 4 3.73 15.91 26.97
N SER A 5 4.63 16.85 26.65
CA SER A 5 4.25 18.13 26.06
C SER A 5 4.54 18.07 24.57
N VAL A 6 3.48 17.96 23.74
CA VAL A 6 3.59 18.00 22.28
C VAL A 6 3.47 19.44 21.81
N ILE A 7 4.52 19.97 21.21
CA ILE A 7 4.62 21.38 20.78
C ILE A 7 4.44 21.46 19.26
N VAL A 8 3.40 22.19 18.84
CA VAL A 8 3.00 22.33 17.43
C VAL A 8 3.04 23.82 17.04
N PRO A 9 4.12 24.30 16.40
CA PRO A 9 4.19 25.65 15.87
C PRO A 9 3.41 25.76 14.54
N ALA A 10 2.58 26.78 14.38
CA ALA A 10 1.72 26.98 13.21
C ALA A 10 1.96 28.34 12.54
N TYR A 11 2.18 28.33 11.22
CA TYR A 11 2.25 29.52 10.37
C TYR A 11 1.90 29.20 8.93
N LYS A 12 0.79 29.74 8.39
CA LYS A 12 0.29 29.51 7.02
C LYS A 12 0.08 28.04 6.67
N VAL A 13 -0.60 27.30 7.55
CA VAL A 13 -0.81 25.87 7.46
C VAL A 13 -2.25 25.44 7.75
N GLN A 14 -3.23 26.36 7.69
CA GLN A 14 -4.64 26.08 8.00
C GLN A 14 -5.19 24.80 7.33
N ALA A 15 -4.73 24.47 6.11
CA ALA A 15 -5.19 23.29 5.37
C ALA A 15 -4.71 21.94 5.96
N TYR A 16 -3.75 21.95 6.88
CA TYR A 16 -3.13 20.75 7.45
C TYR A 16 -3.25 20.69 8.97
N LEU A 17 -3.48 21.84 9.60
CA LEU A 17 -3.41 22.01 11.04
C LEU A 17 -4.38 21.09 11.77
N SER A 18 -5.63 20.99 11.36
CA SER A 18 -6.63 20.11 11.99
C SER A 18 -6.17 18.65 11.98
N GLU A 19 -5.69 18.14 10.83
CA GLU A 19 -5.19 16.76 10.72
C GLU A 19 -3.98 16.51 11.66
N CYS A 20 -3.13 17.52 11.83
CA CYS A 20 -2.01 17.47 12.76
C CYS A 20 -2.49 17.38 14.22
N LEU A 21 -3.35 18.31 14.67
CA LEU A 21 -3.88 18.36 16.03
C LEU A 21 -4.68 17.09 16.37
N ASP A 22 -5.54 16.64 15.46
CA ASP A 22 -6.32 15.40 15.62
C ASP A 22 -5.40 14.18 15.80
N SER A 23 -4.28 14.13 15.07
CA SER A 23 -3.32 13.04 15.18
C SER A 23 -2.66 12.93 16.55
N VAL A 24 -2.59 14.04 17.30
CA VAL A 24 -2.09 14.10 18.68
C VAL A 24 -3.19 13.76 19.67
N LEU A 25 -4.38 14.36 19.52
CA LEU A 25 -5.47 14.19 20.47
C LEU A 25 -6.11 12.81 20.43
N SER A 26 -6.02 12.12 19.28
CA SER A 26 -6.49 10.73 19.09
C SER A 26 -5.50 9.66 19.54
N GLN A 27 -4.35 10.02 20.13
CA GLN A 27 -3.42 9.04 20.65
C GLN A 27 -4.03 8.24 21.80
N SER A 28 -3.77 6.94 21.83
CA SER A 28 -4.22 6.04 22.91
C SER A 28 -3.52 6.30 24.26
N TYR A 29 -2.48 7.12 24.27
CA TYR A 29 -1.75 7.52 25.45
C TYR A 29 -2.40 8.76 26.07
N PRO A 30 -2.98 8.69 27.29
CA PRO A 30 -3.81 9.77 27.85
C PRO A 30 -3.02 10.93 28.45
N ASP A 31 -1.79 10.67 28.94
CA ASP A 31 -1.01 11.63 29.74
C ASP A 31 -0.18 12.55 28.82
N LEU A 32 -0.89 13.45 28.14
CA LEU A 32 -0.32 14.43 27.23
C LEU A 32 -0.97 15.81 27.39
N GLU A 33 -0.22 16.82 27.05
CA GLU A 33 -0.71 18.16 26.72
C GLU A 33 -0.25 18.54 25.32
N LEU A 34 -1.09 19.26 24.60
CA LEU A 34 -0.82 19.77 23.25
C LEU A 34 -0.68 21.29 23.34
N ILE A 35 0.51 21.80 23.03
CA ILE A 35 0.79 23.24 23.04
C ILE A 35 0.86 23.71 21.58
N ALA A 36 -0.24 24.29 21.11
CA ALA A 36 -0.34 24.84 19.76
C ALA A 36 0.06 26.32 19.77
N VAL A 37 1.09 26.66 19.00
CA VAL A 37 1.66 28.00 18.97
C VAL A 37 1.39 28.66 17.63
N ASP A 38 0.52 29.64 17.60
CA ASP A 38 0.31 30.51 16.44
C ASP A 38 1.41 31.57 16.35
N ASP A 39 2.27 31.47 15.34
CA ASP A 39 3.35 32.43 15.08
C ASP A 39 2.83 33.66 14.29
N CYS A 40 1.75 34.26 14.80
CA CYS A 40 1.04 35.38 14.16
C CYS A 40 0.68 35.07 12.70
N SER A 41 -0.01 33.97 12.49
CA SER A 41 -0.40 33.50 11.15
C SER A 41 -1.49 34.40 10.55
N PRO A 42 -1.35 34.84 9.28
CA PRO A 42 -2.37 35.67 8.66
C PRO A 42 -3.57 34.88 8.09
N ASP A 43 -3.57 33.56 8.21
CA ASP A 43 -4.66 32.65 7.83
C ASP A 43 -5.47 32.20 9.06
N ALA A 44 -6.34 31.21 8.90
CA ALA A 44 -7.22 30.72 9.95
C ALA A 44 -6.52 29.89 11.06
N CYS A 45 -5.19 29.80 11.09
CA CYS A 45 -4.48 28.97 12.07
C CYS A 45 -4.81 29.35 13.50
N GLY A 46 -4.80 30.67 13.86
CA GLY A 46 -5.12 31.13 15.20
C GLY A 46 -6.53 30.74 15.63
N ALA A 47 -7.54 31.00 14.80
CA ALA A 47 -8.93 30.63 15.08
C ALA A 47 -9.14 29.11 15.25
N LEU A 48 -8.45 28.28 14.42
CA LEU A 48 -8.47 26.83 14.54
C LEU A 48 -7.88 26.37 15.88
N ILE A 49 -6.76 26.97 16.32
CA ILE A 49 -6.13 26.64 17.60
C ILE A 49 -7.08 26.95 18.75
N ASP A 50 -7.77 28.11 18.73
CA ASP A 50 -8.74 28.50 19.73
C ASP A 50 -9.94 27.55 19.77
N GLU A 51 -10.43 27.12 18.61
CA GLU A 51 -11.50 26.13 18.52
C GLU A 51 -11.09 24.81 19.20
N TYR A 52 -9.87 24.32 18.94
CA TYR A 52 -9.39 23.11 19.58
C TYR A 52 -9.19 23.27 21.09
N ALA A 53 -8.68 24.41 21.56
CA ALA A 53 -8.51 24.71 22.98
C ALA A 53 -9.85 24.80 23.72
N ALA A 54 -10.90 25.29 23.05
CA ALA A 54 -12.25 25.32 23.61
C ALA A 54 -12.88 23.92 23.74
N ARG A 55 -12.52 22.97 22.87
CA ARG A 55 -13.08 21.62 22.82
C ARG A 55 -12.34 20.58 23.68
N ASP A 56 -11.04 20.75 23.89
CA ASP A 56 -10.21 19.76 24.59
C ASP A 56 -9.27 20.46 25.61
N ALA A 57 -9.45 20.19 26.88
CA ALA A 57 -8.68 20.79 27.99
C ALA A 57 -7.16 20.44 27.93
N ARG A 58 -6.77 19.46 27.15
CA ARG A 58 -5.35 19.13 26.94
C ARG A 58 -4.66 20.12 26.00
N VAL A 59 -5.41 20.93 25.25
CA VAL A 59 -4.88 21.89 24.28
C VAL A 59 -4.64 23.23 24.97
N LYS A 60 -3.42 23.74 24.82
CA LYS A 60 -3.00 25.07 25.28
C LYS A 60 -2.71 25.94 24.06
N ALA A 61 -3.51 26.97 23.83
CA ALA A 61 -3.28 27.95 22.79
C ALA A 61 -2.22 28.98 23.22
N VAL A 62 -1.29 29.28 22.33
CA VAL A 62 -0.28 30.33 22.50
C VAL A 62 -0.24 31.18 21.25
N HIS A 63 -0.54 32.45 21.34
CA HIS A 63 -0.49 33.41 20.21
C HIS A 63 0.67 34.37 20.40
N LEU A 64 1.54 34.45 19.36
CA LEU A 64 2.62 35.41 19.31
C LEU A 64 2.12 36.72 18.70
N ALA A 65 2.59 37.86 19.25
CA ALA A 65 2.18 39.18 18.77
C ALA A 65 2.70 39.53 17.36
N GLU A 66 3.77 38.86 16.93
CA GLU A 66 4.39 39.02 15.61
C GLU A 66 5.00 37.69 15.14
N ASN A 67 5.22 37.52 13.82
CA ASN A 67 5.90 36.35 13.29
C ASN A 67 7.38 36.35 13.69
N GLN A 68 7.76 35.46 14.58
CA GLN A 68 9.13 35.31 15.08
C GLN A 68 9.90 34.14 14.43
N GLY A 69 9.22 33.33 13.64
CA GLY A 69 9.75 32.17 12.95
C GLY A 69 9.77 30.90 13.80
N LEU A 70 9.94 29.76 13.10
CA LEU A 70 9.77 28.40 13.64
C LEU A 70 10.51 28.15 14.97
N GLY A 71 11.78 28.55 15.06
CA GLY A 71 12.58 28.33 16.28
C GLY A 71 12.03 29.07 17.49
N ARG A 72 11.61 30.32 17.34
CA ARG A 72 11.04 31.11 18.42
C ARG A 72 9.65 30.61 18.83
N ALA A 73 8.84 30.17 17.88
CA ALA A 73 7.56 29.57 18.16
C ALA A 73 7.71 28.27 18.98
N ARG A 74 8.71 27.41 18.67
CA ARG A 74 9.03 26.25 19.50
C ARG A 74 9.48 26.63 20.91
N ASN A 75 10.30 27.68 21.05
CA ASN A 75 10.71 28.17 22.38
C ASN A 75 9.52 28.68 23.20
N ALA A 76 8.59 29.39 22.58
CA ALA A 76 7.37 29.85 23.23
C ALA A 76 6.51 28.67 23.72
N GLY A 77 6.43 27.63 22.95
CA GLY A 77 5.78 26.37 23.35
C GLY A 77 6.50 25.68 24.50
N MET A 78 7.84 25.58 24.46
CA MET A 78 8.63 25.01 25.55
C MET A 78 8.45 25.74 26.86
N ALA A 79 8.35 27.07 26.85
CA ALA A 79 8.13 27.88 28.04
C ALA A 79 6.77 27.60 28.74
N ARG A 80 5.83 26.96 28.04
CA ARG A 80 4.51 26.57 28.57
C ARG A 80 4.40 25.07 28.89
N ALA A 81 5.45 24.32 28.57
CA ALA A 81 5.49 22.88 28.76
C ALA A 81 5.62 22.47 30.21
N THR A 82 4.78 21.54 30.64
CA THR A 82 4.78 21.01 32.05
C THR A 82 5.04 19.49 32.08
N GLY A 83 5.03 18.82 30.94
CA GLY A 83 5.31 17.39 30.83
C GLY A 83 6.78 17.02 31.05
N ASP A 84 7.04 15.78 31.35
CA ASP A 84 8.38 15.24 31.60
C ASP A 84 9.23 15.20 30.33
N TYR A 85 8.56 14.97 29.20
CA TYR A 85 9.19 14.89 27.87
C TYR A 85 8.58 15.87 26.89
N LEU A 86 9.45 16.53 26.12
CA LEU A 86 9.10 17.42 25.02
C LEU A 86 9.12 16.63 23.70
N VAL A 87 8.05 16.74 22.92
CA VAL A 87 7.94 16.24 21.57
C VAL A 87 7.55 17.38 20.65
N PHE A 88 8.31 17.62 19.57
CA PHE A 88 7.97 18.63 18.58
C PHE A 88 7.27 17.95 17.40
N LEU A 89 6.28 18.63 16.83
CA LEU A 89 5.58 18.18 15.64
C LEU A 89 5.32 19.37 14.73
N ASP A 90 5.82 19.33 13.50
CA ASP A 90 5.53 20.39 12.53
C ASP A 90 4.05 20.30 12.12
N SER A 91 3.37 21.44 12.03
CA SER A 91 1.91 21.55 11.88
C SER A 91 1.35 21.05 10.55
N ASP A 92 2.20 20.63 9.61
CA ASP A 92 1.81 19.95 8.37
C ASP A 92 2.08 18.43 8.41
N ASP A 93 2.60 17.92 9.52
CA ASP A 93 2.90 16.52 9.77
C ASP A 93 1.87 15.86 10.70
N THR A 94 1.92 14.54 10.84
CA THR A 94 1.03 13.80 11.74
C THR A 94 1.78 12.73 12.53
N LEU A 95 1.35 12.45 13.75
CA LEU A 95 1.75 11.26 14.48
C LEU A 95 1.06 10.01 13.87
N THR A 96 1.74 8.88 13.95
CA THR A 96 1.08 7.60 13.65
C THR A 96 0.22 7.15 14.82
N PRO A 97 -0.79 6.28 14.64
CA PRO A 97 -1.53 5.68 15.76
C PRO A 97 -0.58 5.04 16.77
N ASP A 98 -0.90 5.19 18.05
CA ASP A 98 -0.13 4.66 19.19
C ASP A 98 1.35 5.09 19.23
N ALA A 99 1.72 6.19 18.56
CA ALA A 99 3.09 6.69 18.56
C ALA A 99 3.55 7.07 19.98
N LEU A 100 2.74 7.86 20.68
CA LEU A 100 3.09 8.30 22.05
C LEU A 100 3.13 7.13 23.04
N ARG A 101 2.27 6.14 22.88
CA ARG A 101 2.33 4.91 23.69
C ARG A 101 3.65 4.17 23.49
N ALA A 102 4.03 3.93 22.24
CA ALA A 102 5.28 3.24 21.93
C ALA A 102 6.52 4.02 22.40
N ILE A 103 6.47 5.37 22.34
CA ILE A 103 7.52 6.25 22.87
C ILE A 103 7.58 6.12 24.39
N ALA A 104 6.42 6.16 25.09
CA ALA A 104 6.35 6.05 26.54
C ALA A 104 6.86 4.68 27.04
N ASP A 105 6.41 3.60 26.40
CA ASP A 105 6.84 2.25 26.73
C ASP A 105 8.36 2.12 26.59
N ARG A 106 8.92 2.65 25.49
CA ARG A 106 10.36 2.61 25.24
C ARG A 106 11.16 3.47 26.21
N ILE A 107 10.67 4.66 26.59
CA ILE A 107 11.27 5.52 27.61
C ILE A 107 11.37 4.74 28.94
N LYS A 108 10.30 4.08 29.35
CA LYS A 108 10.28 3.28 30.58
C LYS A 108 11.23 2.08 30.51
N GLU A 109 11.21 1.33 29.41
CA GLU A 109 12.12 0.18 29.21
C GLU A 109 13.59 0.55 29.30
N THR A 110 13.94 1.78 28.93
CA THR A 110 15.33 2.26 28.84
C THR A 110 15.73 3.20 29.97
N GLY A 111 14.96 3.27 31.06
CA GLY A 111 15.30 4.02 32.27
C GLY A 111 15.29 5.54 32.08
N GLU A 112 14.27 6.06 31.37
CA GLU A 112 14.02 7.50 31.20
C GLU A 112 15.19 8.30 30.59
N PRO A 113 15.63 7.96 29.39
CA PRO A 113 16.80 8.56 28.74
C PRO A 113 16.61 10.06 28.50
N ASP A 114 17.72 10.81 28.42
CA ASP A 114 17.70 12.25 28.09
C ASP A 114 17.09 12.50 26.71
N VAL A 115 17.41 11.60 25.74
CA VAL A 115 16.90 11.69 24.36
C VAL A 115 16.49 10.32 23.85
N LEU A 116 15.26 10.19 23.40
CA LEU A 116 14.79 9.05 22.63
C LEU A 116 14.66 9.44 21.16
N VAL A 117 15.34 8.71 20.25
CA VAL A 117 15.26 8.94 18.81
C VAL A 117 14.36 7.90 18.18
N PHE A 118 13.33 8.32 17.42
CA PHE A 118 12.38 7.45 16.74
C PHE A 118 12.36 7.69 15.23
N ASP A 119 11.73 6.78 14.49
CA ASP A 119 11.70 6.81 13.03
C ASP A 119 10.54 7.63 12.46
N TYR A 120 10.66 7.92 11.17
CA TYR A 120 9.66 8.64 10.39
C TYR A 120 9.54 8.10 8.97
N ALA A 121 8.40 8.32 8.34
CA ALA A 121 8.19 8.09 6.92
C ALA A 121 7.86 9.40 6.20
N ARG A 122 8.49 9.63 5.04
CA ARG A 122 8.09 10.72 4.14
C ARG A 122 6.83 10.32 3.41
N THR A 123 5.80 11.14 3.52
CA THR A 123 4.54 10.93 2.80
C THR A 123 4.42 11.96 1.68
N TYR A 124 4.21 11.49 0.45
CA TYR A 124 4.11 12.32 -0.73
C TYR A 124 2.64 12.58 -1.10
N TRP A 125 2.40 13.65 -1.86
CA TRP A 125 1.07 14.03 -2.33
C TRP A 125 0.36 12.96 -3.19
N ASN A 126 1.10 12.04 -3.78
CA ASN A 126 0.60 10.90 -4.56
C ASN A 126 0.27 9.66 -3.70
N GLY A 127 0.33 9.80 -2.38
CA GLY A 127 0.06 8.71 -1.44
C GLY A 127 1.23 7.75 -1.18
N GLU A 128 2.37 7.92 -1.89
CA GLU A 128 3.57 7.13 -1.60
C GLU A 128 4.14 7.49 -0.24
N ALA A 129 4.59 6.49 0.50
CA ALA A 129 5.34 6.65 1.74
C ALA A 129 6.72 6.02 1.60
N GLU A 130 7.76 6.77 1.97
CA GLU A 130 9.15 6.31 1.94
C GLU A 130 9.73 6.38 3.36
N ARG A 131 10.07 5.23 3.93
CA ARG A 131 10.73 5.18 5.24
C ARG A 131 12.12 5.85 5.19
N ASN A 132 12.59 6.33 6.31
CA ASN A 132 13.92 6.91 6.47
C ASN A 132 15.01 5.98 5.94
N LYS A 133 15.86 6.49 5.03
CA LYS A 133 16.94 5.71 4.38
C LYS A 133 18.04 5.22 5.32
N VAL A 134 18.11 5.76 6.51
CA VAL A 134 19.06 5.39 7.55
C VAL A 134 18.39 4.78 8.77
N ALA A 135 17.18 4.25 8.63
CA ALA A 135 16.40 3.59 9.68
C ALA A 135 17.19 2.50 10.42
N ALA A 136 18.10 1.79 9.73
CA ALA A 136 19.01 0.82 10.36
C ALA A 136 19.87 1.39 11.50
N GLN A 137 20.01 2.73 11.62
CA GLN A 137 20.68 3.36 12.77
C GLN A 137 19.80 3.35 14.04
N LEU A 138 18.50 3.11 13.89
CA LEU A 138 17.51 3.11 14.99
C LEU A 138 17.26 1.71 15.55
N THR A 139 17.62 0.66 14.80
CA THR A 139 17.55 -0.72 15.29
C THR A 139 18.44 -0.88 16.52
N GLN A 140 17.92 -1.55 17.54
CA GLN A 140 18.67 -1.75 18.77
C GLN A 140 19.92 -2.62 18.49
N GLN A 141 21.09 -2.07 18.84
CA GLN A 141 22.37 -2.73 18.74
C GLN A 141 23.08 -2.56 20.09
N GLY A 142 23.08 -3.60 20.91
CA GLY A 142 23.65 -3.56 22.24
C GLY A 142 22.71 -3.02 23.34
N PRO A 143 23.24 -2.69 24.52
CA PRO A 143 22.44 -2.20 25.64
C PRO A 143 21.79 -0.84 25.36
N ALA A 144 20.69 -0.55 26.02
CA ALA A 144 20.02 0.74 26.04
C ALA A 144 19.66 1.08 27.51
N PRO A 145 19.84 2.34 27.95
CA PRO A 145 20.33 3.47 27.17
C PRO A 145 21.85 3.38 26.90
N PHE A 146 22.34 4.22 25.99
CA PHE A 146 23.76 4.29 25.59
C PHE A 146 24.20 5.76 25.43
N ARG A 147 25.51 6.00 25.37
CA ARG A 147 26.08 7.32 25.04
C ARG A 147 26.30 7.47 23.53
N LEU A 148 26.30 8.71 23.03
CA LEU A 148 26.50 8.97 21.59
C LEU A 148 27.81 8.36 21.04
N GLU A 149 28.84 8.22 21.87
CA GLU A 149 30.12 7.62 21.51
C GLU A 149 30.01 6.13 21.15
N ASP A 150 29.08 5.42 21.77
CA ASP A 150 28.81 4.01 21.47
C ASP A 150 28.16 3.85 20.10
N ARG A 151 27.39 4.86 19.66
CA ARG A 151 26.66 4.84 18.41
C ARG A 151 26.75 6.16 17.62
N PRO A 152 27.95 6.57 17.17
CA PRO A 152 28.18 7.83 16.45
C PRO A 152 27.44 7.93 15.12
N GLY A 153 26.94 6.79 14.61
CA GLY A 153 26.08 6.71 13.45
C GLY A 153 24.77 7.49 13.57
N LEU A 154 24.27 7.75 14.78
CA LEU A 154 23.06 8.55 15.02
C LEU A 154 23.19 9.98 14.48
N LEU A 155 24.40 10.56 14.43
CA LEU A 155 24.65 11.85 13.79
C LEU A 155 24.39 11.82 12.25
N ARG A 156 24.06 10.67 11.65
CA ARG A 156 23.63 10.52 10.25
C ARG A 156 22.12 10.60 10.08
N VAL A 157 21.36 10.35 11.13
CA VAL A 157 19.90 10.53 11.12
C VAL A 157 19.59 11.99 10.81
N LEU A 158 18.43 12.27 10.24
CA LEU A 158 18.02 13.62 9.90
C LEU A 158 18.11 14.53 11.14
N MET A 159 18.83 15.66 11.02
CA MET A 159 19.03 16.61 12.11
C MET A 159 17.84 17.55 12.21
N VAL A 160 16.74 17.03 12.76
CA VAL A 160 15.49 17.73 13.01
C VAL A 160 15.01 17.45 14.43
N ALA A 161 14.25 18.37 15.00
CA ALA A 161 13.77 18.22 16.38
C ALA A 161 12.64 17.19 16.49
N TRP A 162 11.77 17.08 15.49
CA TRP A 162 10.48 16.40 15.54
C TRP A 162 10.52 14.87 15.49
N ASN A 163 11.66 14.22 15.31
CA ASN A 163 11.79 12.76 15.41
C ASN A 163 12.48 12.29 16.70
N LYS A 164 12.35 13.07 17.74
CA LYS A 164 12.92 12.80 19.05
C LYS A 164 12.00 13.25 20.18
N ALA A 165 12.07 12.53 21.29
CA ALA A 165 11.54 12.98 22.58
C ALA A 165 12.71 13.36 23.48
N TYR A 166 12.60 14.51 24.15
CA TYR A 166 13.66 15.07 24.97
C TYR A 166 13.16 15.18 26.41
N ARG A 167 13.91 14.71 27.39
CA ARG A 167 13.60 14.92 28.80
C ARG A 167 13.67 16.43 29.11
N ARG A 168 12.58 17.00 29.61
CA ARG A 168 12.45 18.46 29.78
C ARG A 168 13.51 19.03 30.72
N GLU A 169 13.78 18.34 31.83
CA GLU A 169 14.80 18.72 32.79
C GLU A 169 16.19 18.80 32.12
N PHE A 170 16.60 17.76 31.36
CA PHE A 170 17.83 17.75 30.59
C PHE A 170 17.93 18.96 29.66
N VAL A 171 16.84 19.29 28.93
CA VAL A 171 16.82 20.46 28.03
C VAL A 171 17.06 21.76 28.80
N THR A 172 16.49 21.88 29.99
CA THR A 172 16.63 23.06 30.87
C THR A 172 18.03 23.16 31.43
N GLU A 173 18.58 22.07 31.95
CA GLU A 173 19.93 21.98 32.52
C GLU A 173 21.02 22.32 31.50
N GLN A 174 20.84 21.82 30.25
CA GLN A 174 21.79 22.10 29.18
C GLN A 174 21.60 23.49 28.53
N GLY A 175 20.60 24.24 28.92
CA GLY A 175 20.29 25.57 28.38
C GLY A 175 19.97 25.55 26.90
N LEU A 176 19.34 24.48 26.40
CA LEU A 176 19.04 24.32 24.99
C LEU A 176 17.89 25.21 24.55
N GLY A 177 18.05 25.90 23.43
CA GLY A 177 17.03 26.74 22.84
C GLY A 177 17.21 26.85 21.31
N PHE A 178 16.11 27.07 20.61
CA PHE A 178 16.15 27.26 19.16
C PHE A 178 16.55 28.72 18.84
N PRO A 179 17.54 28.93 17.98
CA PRO A 179 17.84 30.27 17.47
C PRO A 179 16.87 30.69 16.37
N THR A 180 16.96 31.95 15.97
CA THR A 180 16.26 32.49 14.81
C THR A 180 16.95 32.07 13.51
N GLY A 181 16.20 32.12 12.38
CA GLY A 181 16.72 31.86 11.04
C GLY A 181 16.46 30.44 10.55
N TYR A 182 16.91 30.15 9.32
CA TYR A 182 16.79 28.80 8.75
C TYR A 182 17.82 27.86 9.37
N TYR A 183 17.49 26.56 9.38
CA TYR A 183 18.35 25.50 9.93
C TYR A 183 18.51 25.58 11.46
N GLU A 184 17.56 26.13 12.16
CA GLU A 184 17.48 26.26 13.62
C GLU A 184 17.56 24.91 14.34
N ASP A 185 17.15 23.82 13.68
CA ASP A 185 17.28 22.45 14.17
C ASP A 185 18.76 22.01 14.34
N THR A 186 19.70 22.61 13.61
CA THR A 186 21.11 22.21 13.63
C THR A 186 21.76 22.49 14.98
N PRO A 187 21.70 23.73 15.54
CA PRO A 187 22.23 24.03 16.86
C PRO A 187 21.36 23.55 18.02
N TRP A 188 20.20 22.96 17.75
CA TRP A 188 19.40 22.23 18.73
C TRP A 188 19.83 20.76 18.79
N THR A 189 19.74 20.05 17.66
CA THR A 189 19.85 18.60 17.63
C THR A 189 21.28 18.09 17.87
N PHE A 190 22.31 18.76 17.33
CA PHE A 190 23.68 18.34 17.58
C PHE A 190 24.08 18.53 19.05
N PRO A 191 23.88 19.70 19.69
CA PRO A 191 24.11 19.87 21.12
C PRO A 191 23.33 18.88 21.98
N ALA A 192 22.04 18.67 21.74
CA ALA A 192 21.23 17.74 22.50
C ALA A 192 21.79 16.31 22.47
N LEU A 193 22.16 15.80 21.27
CA LEU A 193 22.72 14.45 21.16
C LEU A 193 24.15 14.34 21.77
N MET A 194 24.96 15.39 21.67
CA MET A 194 26.32 15.37 22.21
C MET A 194 26.38 15.52 23.73
N ALA A 195 25.46 16.27 24.31
CA ALA A 195 25.39 16.51 25.76
C ALA A 195 24.61 15.42 26.52
N ALA A 196 23.77 14.64 25.82
CA ALA A 196 23.00 13.58 26.46
C ALA A 196 23.92 12.48 27.03
N GLU A 197 23.72 12.15 28.29
CA GLU A 197 24.40 11.03 28.95
C GLU A 197 23.70 9.70 28.68
N SER A 198 22.42 9.75 28.38
CA SER A 198 21.57 8.59 28.12
C SER A 198 20.73 8.80 26.86
N ILE A 199 20.96 7.97 25.84
CA ILE A 199 20.22 7.98 24.57
C ILE A 199 19.60 6.62 24.36
N ALA A 200 18.34 6.60 23.87
CA ALA A 200 17.70 5.39 23.42
C ALA A 200 17.18 5.56 21.98
N THR A 201 16.87 4.44 21.32
CA THR A 201 16.28 4.43 19.98
C THR A 201 15.03 3.57 19.93
N LEU A 202 14.09 3.98 19.08
CA LEU A 202 12.86 3.23 18.78
C LEU A 202 12.76 3.04 17.26
N ASP A 203 12.89 1.78 16.80
CA ASP A 203 12.79 1.41 15.40
C ASP A 203 11.31 1.29 14.96
N ARG A 204 10.55 2.38 15.15
CA ARG A 204 9.16 2.50 14.76
C ARG A 204 8.90 3.84 14.10
N VAL A 205 8.14 3.84 13.02
CA VAL A 205 7.67 5.08 12.38
C VAL A 205 6.62 5.72 13.28
N CYS A 206 6.99 6.81 13.94
CA CYS A 206 6.10 7.58 14.83
C CYS A 206 5.57 8.86 14.14
N VAL A 207 6.26 9.38 13.13
CA VAL A 207 5.88 10.61 12.43
C VAL A 207 5.73 10.35 10.93
N ARG A 208 4.66 10.88 10.36
CA ARG A 208 4.46 11.00 8.90
C ARG A 208 4.88 12.39 8.47
N TYR A 209 6.10 12.51 7.94
CA TYR A 209 6.67 13.74 7.44
C TYR A 209 6.13 14.05 6.04
N ARG A 210 5.23 15.04 5.94
CA ARG A 210 4.54 15.41 4.71
C ARG A 210 5.46 16.15 3.74
N GLN A 211 5.55 15.66 2.51
CA GLN A 211 6.26 16.32 1.42
C GLN A 211 5.29 17.15 0.59
N ARG A 212 5.05 18.40 1.00
CA ARG A 212 4.16 19.32 0.26
C ARG A 212 4.69 19.60 -1.15
N ARG A 213 3.78 19.74 -2.11
CA ARG A 213 4.14 20.12 -3.49
C ARG A 213 4.65 21.57 -3.58
N GLN A 214 4.07 22.47 -2.76
CA GLN A 214 4.44 23.88 -2.65
C GLN A 214 4.55 24.28 -1.17
N GLY A 215 5.26 25.37 -0.86
CA GLY A 215 5.33 25.93 0.50
C GLY A 215 6.40 25.31 1.42
N ASN A 216 7.26 24.43 0.93
CA ASN A 216 8.37 23.90 1.73
C ASN A 216 9.52 24.91 1.82
N ILE A 217 9.86 25.34 3.03
CA ILE A 217 10.90 26.35 3.34
C ILE A 217 12.24 25.98 2.66
N LEU A 218 12.63 24.72 2.68
CA LEU A 218 13.90 24.23 2.12
C LEU A 218 13.94 24.23 0.56
N ARG A 219 12.79 24.43 -0.10
CA ARG A 219 12.68 24.55 -1.56
C ARG A 219 12.51 26.00 -2.03
N THR A 220 12.52 26.97 -1.12
CA THR A 220 12.39 28.39 -1.45
C THR A 220 13.76 28.99 -1.78
N THR A 221 13.87 29.69 -2.91
CA THR A 221 15.09 30.42 -3.28
C THR A 221 15.19 31.69 -2.43
N SER A 222 16.14 31.73 -1.47
CA SER A 222 16.27 32.83 -0.51
C SER A 222 17.72 33.04 -0.04
N ARG A 223 18.06 34.27 0.33
CA ARG A 223 19.29 34.58 1.08
C ARG A 223 19.28 34.01 2.51
N LYS A 224 18.11 33.69 3.07
CA LYS A 224 17.99 33.03 4.40
C LYS A 224 18.76 31.71 4.48
N HIS A 225 19.11 31.09 3.36
CA HIS A 225 20.01 29.93 3.36
C HIS A 225 21.45 30.23 3.82
N PHE A 226 21.82 31.51 3.97
CA PHE A 226 23.09 31.91 4.56
C PHE A 226 23.08 31.77 6.09
N ASP A 227 21.93 31.69 6.75
CA ASP A 227 21.82 31.50 8.19
C ASP A 227 22.52 30.22 8.65
N ILE A 228 22.71 29.26 7.75
CA ILE A 228 23.46 28.02 8.02
C ILE A 228 24.87 28.27 8.59
N PHE A 229 25.51 29.38 8.24
CA PHE A 229 26.82 29.72 8.75
C PHE A 229 26.75 30.05 10.25
N ASP A 230 25.83 30.92 10.63
CA ASP A 230 25.60 31.31 12.01
C ASP A 230 25.14 30.14 12.87
N GLN A 231 24.34 29.22 12.30
CA GLN A 231 23.91 28.02 13.01
C GLN A 231 25.11 27.09 13.33
N TYR A 232 26.04 26.91 12.40
CA TYR A 232 27.26 26.13 12.68
C TYR A 232 28.22 26.85 13.63
N ASP A 233 28.30 28.20 13.58
CA ASP A 233 29.06 28.96 14.55
C ASP A 233 28.57 28.70 15.97
N ARG A 234 27.25 28.60 16.20
CA ARG A 234 26.63 28.22 17.49
C ARG A 234 26.98 26.79 17.90
N VAL A 235 26.94 25.83 16.95
CA VAL A 235 27.32 24.43 17.24
C VAL A 235 28.77 24.34 17.69
N PHE A 236 29.68 25.03 17.00
CA PHE A 236 31.11 25.00 17.39
C PHE A 236 31.36 25.79 18.68
N ALA A 237 30.68 26.89 18.94
CA ALA A 237 30.77 27.60 20.22
C ALA A 237 30.30 26.70 21.38
N PHE A 238 29.27 25.90 21.20
CA PHE A 238 28.82 24.92 22.19
C PHE A 238 29.90 23.87 22.51
N ILE A 239 30.60 23.37 21.47
CA ILE A 239 31.70 22.42 21.65
C ILE A 239 32.91 23.09 22.30
N ASP A 240 33.23 24.32 21.90
CA ASP A 240 34.41 25.04 22.40
C ASP A 240 34.25 25.42 23.88
N GLY A 241 33.03 25.62 24.37
CA GLY A 241 32.70 25.83 25.78
C GLY A 241 32.71 24.55 26.65
N ARG A 242 32.91 23.36 26.06
CA ARG A 242 32.80 22.06 26.74
C ARG A 242 33.96 21.13 26.29
N PRO A 243 35.09 21.07 27.02
CA PRO A 243 36.27 20.29 26.62
C PRO A 243 36.01 18.80 26.37
N GLU A 244 35.03 18.22 27.10
CA GLU A 244 34.61 16.83 26.97
C GLU A 244 33.98 16.52 25.59
N LEU A 245 33.46 17.54 24.91
CA LEU A 245 32.84 17.41 23.58
C LEU A 245 33.80 17.61 22.44
N ALA A 246 35.08 17.96 22.70
CA ALA A 246 36.09 18.26 21.69
C ALA A 246 36.30 17.10 20.67
N ARG A 247 36.07 15.85 21.11
CA ARG A 247 36.13 14.64 20.28
C ARG A 247 35.15 14.66 19.08
N TRP A 248 34.02 15.39 19.18
CA TRP A 248 33.01 15.50 18.12
C TRP A 248 33.37 16.50 17.03
N ARG A 249 34.36 17.37 17.27
CA ARG A 249 34.78 18.42 16.33
C ARG A 249 35.11 17.91 14.92
N PRO A 250 35.86 16.80 14.71
CA PRO A 250 36.09 16.29 13.37
C PRO A 250 34.83 15.79 12.66
N VAL A 251 33.92 15.17 13.40
CA VAL A 251 32.66 14.66 12.85
C VAL A 251 31.77 15.83 12.43
N LEU A 252 31.60 16.84 13.30
CA LEU A 252 30.80 18.02 13.05
C LEU A 252 31.38 18.89 11.93
N PHE A 253 32.73 19.03 11.87
CA PHE A 253 33.39 19.69 10.74
C PHE A 253 33.01 19.04 9.39
N ARG A 254 33.05 17.71 9.32
CA ARG A 254 32.61 17.00 8.12
C ARG A 254 31.12 17.24 7.81
N ARG A 255 30.26 17.20 8.82
CA ARG A 255 28.82 17.47 8.66
C ARG A 255 28.56 18.88 8.14
N MET A 256 29.24 19.87 8.68
CA MET A 256 29.19 21.26 8.23
C MET A 256 29.54 21.38 6.73
N VAL A 257 30.64 20.80 6.31
CA VAL A 257 31.08 20.88 4.90
C VAL A 257 30.13 20.14 3.96
N ASP A 258 29.61 18.97 4.38
CA ASP A 258 28.60 18.22 3.63
C ASP A 258 27.28 19.03 3.50
N HIS A 259 26.87 19.73 4.57
CA HIS A 259 25.68 20.56 4.55
C HIS A 259 25.84 21.79 3.68
N PHE A 260 26.98 22.52 3.79
CA PHE A 260 27.31 23.64 2.89
C PHE A 260 27.32 23.19 1.42
N SER A 261 27.92 22.03 1.14
CA SER A 261 27.90 21.44 -0.20
C SER A 261 26.46 21.14 -0.67
N THR A 262 25.60 20.68 0.20
CA THR A 262 24.21 20.38 -0.12
C THR A 262 23.41 21.65 -0.45
N VAL A 263 23.55 22.71 0.36
CA VAL A 263 22.92 24.00 0.10
C VAL A 263 23.41 24.59 -1.23
N PHE A 264 24.72 24.55 -1.46
CA PHE A 264 25.34 25.10 -2.68
C PHE A 264 24.91 24.33 -3.94
N THR A 265 24.72 23.01 -3.86
CA THR A 265 24.43 22.16 -5.04
C THR A 265 22.97 22.21 -5.47
N LYS A 266 22.04 22.45 -4.55
CA LYS A 266 20.63 22.57 -4.86
C LYS A 266 20.36 23.86 -5.64
N ARG A 267 19.71 23.74 -6.84
CA ARG A 267 19.53 24.86 -7.76
C ARG A 267 18.52 25.90 -7.27
N ASP A 268 17.61 25.47 -6.46
CA ASP A 268 16.43 26.17 -5.95
C ASP A 268 16.64 26.84 -4.58
N ARG A 269 17.84 26.75 -3.97
CA ARG A 269 18.12 27.34 -2.65
C ARG A 269 18.68 28.76 -2.73
N LEU A 270 19.75 28.94 -3.45
CA LEU A 270 20.49 30.20 -3.47
C LEU A 270 20.08 31.09 -4.67
N PRO A 271 19.78 32.39 -4.46
CA PRO A 271 19.50 33.33 -5.53
C PRO A 271 20.63 33.37 -6.57
N ARG A 272 20.27 33.76 -7.82
CA ARG A 272 21.26 33.96 -8.89
C ARG A 272 22.24 35.03 -8.46
N GLY A 273 23.54 34.80 -8.64
CA GLY A 273 24.62 35.75 -8.28
C GLY A 273 25.19 35.56 -6.87
N THR A 274 24.45 35.02 -5.89
CA THR A 274 24.92 34.90 -4.50
C THR A 274 25.79 33.65 -4.24
N ARG A 275 25.88 32.73 -5.19
CA ARG A 275 26.62 31.47 -5.03
C ARG A 275 28.13 31.66 -4.78
N GLY A 276 28.74 32.68 -5.43
CA GLY A 276 30.15 33.01 -5.19
C GLY A 276 30.38 33.50 -3.77
N GLU A 277 29.49 34.35 -3.26
CA GLU A 277 29.51 34.84 -1.88
C GLU A 277 29.35 33.69 -0.88
N PHE A 278 28.38 32.82 -1.10
CA PHE A 278 28.14 31.63 -0.27
C PHE A 278 29.40 30.75 -0.16
N LEU A 279 30.08 30.50 -1.29
CA LEU A 279 31.24 29.66 -1.31
C LEU A 279 32.46 30.32 -0.64
N ARG A 280 32.61 31.66 -0.74
CA ARG A 280 33.59 32.41 0.02
C ARG A 280 33.40 32.28 1.53
N LYS A 281 32.15 32.45 2.01
CA LYS A 281 31.82 32.22 3.43
C LYS A 281 32.05 30.77 3.84
N ALA A 282 31.65 29.80 3.03
CA ALA A 282 31.90 28.37 3.29
C ALA A 282 33.39 28.05 3.39
N ARG A 283 34.22 28.67 2.54
CA ARG A 283 35.70 28.55 2.63
C ARG A 283 36.27 29.16 3.92
N ALA A 284 35.73 30.32 4.36
CA ALA A 284 36.15 30.95 5.61
C ALA A 284 35.85 30.03 6.82
N HIS A 285 34.60 29.48 6.87
CA HIS A 285 34.21 28.52 7.90
C HIS A 285 35.00 27.22 7.83
N TYR A 286 35.29 26.72 6.61
CA TYR A 286 36.17 25.56 6.43
C TYR A 286 37.54 25.77 7.09
N ARG A 287 38.15 26.95 6.92
CA ARG A 287 39.45 27.28 7.52
C ARG A 287 39.36 27.46 9.04
N ARG A 288 38.32 28.15 9.51
CA ARG A 288 38.11 28.45 10.94
C ARG A 288 37.94 27.18 11.77
N TYR A 289 37.14 26.22 11.27
CA TYR A 289 36.75 25.02 11.99
C TYR A 289 37.48 23.75 11.56
N HIS A 290 38.50 23.89 10.72
CA HIS A 290 39.26 22.74 10.23
C HIS A 290 39.76 21.85 11.38
N ALA A 291 39.40 20.55 11.33
CA ALA A 291 39.82 19.56 12.31
C ALA A 291 40.65 18.46 11.65
N ARG A 292 41.82 18.13 12.22
CA ARG A 292 42.60 16.97 11.81
C ARG A 292 41.88 15.69 12.19
N GLY A 293 42.04 14.62 11.40
CA GLY A 293 41.41 13.31 11.67
C GLY A 293 40.01 13.13 11.08
N ALA A 294 39.45 14.13 10.40
CA ALA A 294 38.17 13.97 9.70
C ALA A 294 38.30 13.01 8.51
N SER A 295 37.92 11.73 8.68
CA SER A 295 37.90 10.76 7.59
C SER A 295 36.84 11.13 6.56
N VAL A 296 37.22 11.41 5.32
CA VAL A 296 36.35 11.80 4.23
C VAL A 296 36.40 10.74 3.12
N PRO A 297 35.30 10.06 2.77
CA PRO A 297 35.25 9.12 1.67
C PRO A 297 35.70 9.76 0.34
N LEU A 298 36.38 9.00 -0.51
CA LEU A 298 36.97 9.48 -1.76
C LEU A 298 35.99 10.30 -2.62
N ARG A 299 34.74 9.84 -2.72
CA ARG A 299 33.68 10.52 -3.48
C ARG A 299 33.31 11.90 -2.93
N THR A 300 33.44 12.12 -1.62
CA THR A 300 33.20 13.41 -0.97
C THR A 300 34.42 14.29 -0.90
N ARG A 301 35.65 13.75 -0.99
CA ARG A 301 36.91 14.54 -1.00
C ARG A 301 36.89 15.61 -2.08
N VAL A 302 36.42 15.29 -3.28
CA VAL A 302 36.30 16.28 -4.39
C VAL A 302 35.42 17.46 -3.98
N ARG A 303 34.29 17.22 -3.35
CA ARG A 303 33.38 18.28 -2.87
C ARG A 303 34.00 19.11 -1.76
N HIS A 304 34.69 18.45 -0.80
CA HIS A 304 35.39 19.13 0.27
C HIS A 304 36.56 19.99 -0.26
N SER A 305 37.32 19.50 -1.25
CA SER A 305 38.37 20.26 -1.91
C SER A 305 37.80 21.50 -2.64
N LEU A 306 36.66 21.39 -3.28
CA LEU A 306 36.03 22.53 -3.94
C LEU A 306 35.61 23.61 -2.94
N VAL A 307 35.10 23.25 -1.76
CA VAL A 307 34.81 24.19 -0.66
C VAL A 307 36.10 24.76 -0.10
N ARG A 308 37.12 23.91 0.18
CA ARG A 308 38.43 24.29 0.71
C ARG A 308 39.13 25.35 -0.14
N PHE A 309 39.08 25.20 -1.46
CA PHE A 309 39.76 26.10 -2.41
C PHE A 309 38.87 27.19 -2.98
N GLY A 310 37.56 27.16 -2.70
CA GLY A 310 36.58 28.15 -3.19
C GLY A 310 36.37 28.12 -4.71
N LEU A 311 36.54 26.97 -5.36
CA LEU A 311 36.56 26.79 -6.81
C LEU A 311 35.11 26.71 -7.40
N HIS A 312 34.34 27.79 -7.32
CA HIS A 312 32.94 27.80 -7.77
C HIS A 312 32.78 27.56 -9.29
N ARG A 313 33.68 28.09 -10.11
CA ARG A 313 33.63 27.90 -11.58
C ARG A 313 33.91 26.45 -11.96
N THR A 314 34.95 25.84 -11.35
CA THR A 314 35.31 24.42 -11.54
C THR A 314 34.21 23.50 -11.06
N TYR A 315 33.59 23.81 -9.92
CA TYR A 315 32.44 23.05 -9.44
C TYR A 315 31.24 23.11 -10.39
N ARG A 316 30.95 24.31 -10.94
CA ARG A 316 29.89 24.52 -11.94
C ARG A 316 30.17 23.75 -13.23
N ALA A 317 31.44 23.78 -13.71
CA ALA A 317 31.84 23.02 -14.88
C ALA A 317 31.70 21.50 -14.66
N LEU A 318 32.09 20.99 -13.50
CA LEU A 318 31.93 19.59 -13.13
C LEU A 318 30.46 19.17 -13.04
N GLN A 319 29.60 20.03 -12.45
CA GLN A 319 28.15 19.78 -12.43
C GLN A 319 27.55 19.76 -13.84
N LEU A 320 27.94 20.67 -14.70
CA LEU A 320 27.50 20.71 -16.09
C LEU A 320 27.92 19.46 -16.85
N ALA A 321 29.19 19.04 -16.69
CA ALA A 321 29.73 17.81 -17.29
C ALA A 321 28.98 16.56 -16.79
N MET A 322 28.74 16.44 -15.47
CA MET A 322 27.97 15.33 -14.92
C MET A 322 26.50 15.34 -15.37
N SER A 323 25.88 16.52 -15.49
CA SER A 323 24.51 16.64 -15.98
C SER A 323 24.40 16.33 -17.47
N ALA A 324 25.39 16.74 -18.26
CA ALA A 324 25.49 16.39 -19.68
C ALA A 324 25.65 14.87 -19.85
N ARG A 325 26.57 14.24 -19.11
CA ARG A 325 26.72 12.77 -19.12
C ARG A 325 25.46 12.02 -18.74
N ARG A 326 24.70 12.50 -17.72
CA ARG A 326 23.41 11.88 -17.35
C ARG A 326 22.36 12.07 -18.45
N ARG A 327 22.35 13.24 -19.13
CA ARG A 327 21.43 13.48 -20.25
C ARG A 327 21.77 12.62 -21.45
N THR A 328 23.06 12.49 -21.80
CA THR A 328 23.49 11.61 -22.88
C THR A 328 23.17 10.15 -22.59
N LEU A 329 23.48 9.64 -21.38
CA LEU A 329 23.08 8.29 -20.98
C LEU A 329 21.58 8.04 -21.05
N LYS A 330 20.75 9.01 -20.60
CA LYS A 330 19.29 8.92 -20.73
C LYS A 330 18.84 8.96 -22.18
N ALA A 331 19.47 9.80 -23.00
CA ALA A 331 19.18 9.91 -24.43
C ALA A 331 19.57 8.64 -25.20
N THR A 332 20.75 8.06 -24.92
CA THR A 332 21.17 6.79 -25.54
C THR A 332 20.25 5.62 -25.17
N VAL A 333 19.85 5.50 -23.86
CA VAL A 333 18.89 4.49 -23.44
C VAL A 333 17.52 4.70 -24.10
N LYS A 334 17.07 5.95 -24.21
CA LYS A 334 15.81 6.28 -24.90
C LYS A 334 15.87 5.95 -26.40
N LEU A 335 16.99 6.28 -27.03
CA LEU A 335 17.21 5.95 -28.45
C LEU A 335 17.27 4.44 -28.67
N ALA A 336 18.02 3.70 -27.85
CA ALA A 336 18.10 2.24 -27.95
C ALA A 336 16.72 1.58 -27.77
N ARG A 337 15.90 2.09 -26.86
CA ARG A 337 14.50 1.63 -26.68
C ARG A 337 13.64 1.95 -27.91
N ALA A 338 13.79 3.13 -28.49
CA ALA A 338 13.06 3.54 -29.69
C ALA A 338 13.46 2.69 -30.90
N VAL A 339 14.76 2.47 -31.12
CA VAL A 339 15.27 1.61 -32.19
C VAL A 339 14.76 0.16 -32.03
N ARG A 340 14.85 -0.39 -30.82
CA ARG A 340 14.29 -1.72 -30.54
C ARG A 340 12.79 -1.79 -30.83
N ALA A 341 12.02 -0.75 -30.40
CA ALA A 341 10.59 -0.69 -30.67
C ALA A 341 10.31 -0.63 -32.18
N ALA A 342 11.08 0.14 -32.95
CA ALA A 342 10.96 0.23 -34.40
C ALA A 342 11.27 -1.12 -35.09
N ILE A 343 12.32 -1.81 -34.68
CA ILE A 343 12.67 -3.15 -35.20
C ILE A 343 11.53 -4.14 -34.90
N LEU A 344 11.00 -4.16 -33.68
CA LEU A 344 9.88 -5.03 -33.33
C LEU A 344 8.62 -4.70 -34.10
N GLN A 345 8.34 -3.43 -34.38
CA GLN A 345 7.20 -3.01 -35.21
C GLN A 345 7.39 -3.38 -36.68
N LEU A 346 8.60 -3.27 -37.20
CA LEU A 346 8.93 -3.74 -38.55
C LEU A 346 8.73 -5.26 -38.65
N HIS A 347 9.27 -6.02 -37.70
CA HIS A 347 9.04 -7.45 -37.58
C HIS A 347 7.55 -7.80 -37.57
N TYR A 348 6.78 -7.11 -36.71
CA TYR A 348 5.33 -7.34 -36.63
C TYR A 348 4.62 -7.07 -37.96
N ARG A 349 4.97 -5.99 -38.69
CA ARG A 349 4.42 -5.68 -39.99
C ARG A 349 4.75 -6.78 -41.02
N ILE A 350 5.95 -7.36 -40.97
CA ILE A 350 6.33 -8.50 -41.81
C ILE A 350 5.48 -9.71 -41.43
N GLN A 351 5.35 -10.04 -40.16
CA GLN A 351 4.56 -11.19 -39.70
C GLN A 351 3.07 -11.07 -40.08
N LEU A 352 2.54 -9.85 -40.11
CA LEU A 352 1.15 -9.58 -40.55
C LEU A 352 0.92 -9.89 -42.04
N ARG A 353 1.98 -9.94 -42.87
CA ARG A 353 1.87 -10.29 -44.30
C ARG A 353 2.00 -11.80 -44.59
N LEU A 354 2.54 -12.54 -43.61
CA LEU A 354 2.68 -13.99 -43.71
C LEU A 354 1.35 -14.70 -43.41
N PRO A 355 1.09 -15.91 -43.96
CA PRO A 355 -0.14 -16.65 -43.74
C PRO A 355 -0.47 -16.86 -42.26
N LEU A 356 -1.76 -16.85 -41.90
CA LEU A 356 -2.21 -17.28 -40.57
C LEU A 356 -1.86 -18.75 -40.34
N ARG A 357 -1.60 -19.10 -39.11
CA ARG A 357 -1.40 -20.48 -38.66
C ARG A 357 -2.68 -20.96 -38.01
N ALA A 358 -3.47 -21.73 -38.75
CA ALA A 358 -4.76 -22.23 -38.30
C ALA A 358 -4.63 -23.17 -37.09
N ASP A 359 -3.46 -23.83 -36.97
CA ASP A 359 -3.08 -24.72 -35.86
C ASP A 359 -2.52 -24.04 -34.63
N ARG A 360 -2.74 -22.75 -34.45
CA ARG A 360 -2.14 -21.98 -33.36
C ARG A 360 -3.15 -21.18 -32.55
N ALA A 361 -3.00 -21.27 -31.23
CA ALA A 361 -3.70 -20.43 -30.27
C ALA A 361 -2.70 -19.72 -29.33
N VAL A 362 -2.99 -18.48 -28.93
CA VAL A 362 -2.20 -17.73 -27.99
C VAL A 362 -3.09 -17.23 -26.85
N PHE A 363 -2.63 -17.46 -25.63
CA PHE A 363 -3.34 -17.18 -24.39
C PHE A 363 -2.59 -16.15 -23.55
N ALA A 364 -3.35 -15.34 -22.83
CA ALA A 364 -2.84 -14.44 -21.81
C ALA A 364 -3.90 -14.21 -20.71
N ALA A 365 -3.46 -13.86 -19.53
CA ALA A 365 -4.36 -13.46 -18.43
C ALA A 365 -3.77 -12.28 -17.64
N TYR A 366 -4.63 -11.43 -17.07
CA TYR A 366 -4.29 -10.38 -16.10
C TYR A 366 -3.06 -9.55 -16.48
N TRP A 367 -3.05 -8.96 -17.69
CA TRP A 367 -1.91 -8.18 -18.21
C TRP A 367 -0.58 -8.95 -18.19
N ASN A 368 -0.64 -10.24 -18.52
CA ASN A 368 0.49 -11.18 -18.58
C ASN A 368 1.11 -11.50 -17.20
N ARG A 369 0.30 -11.53 -16.14
CA ARG A 369 0.75 -11.84 -14.76
C ARG A 369 0.76 -13.33 -14.42
N GLY A 370 0.64 -14.22 -15.38
CA GLY A 370 0.77 -15.66 -15.16
C GLY A 370 -0.35 -16.48 -15.83
N HIS A 371 -0.34 -17.78 -15.52
CA HIS A 371 -1.35 -18.74 -16.00
C HIS A 371 -2.52 -18.76 -15.02
N GLY A 372 -3.75 -18.88 -15.54
CA GLY A 372 -4.93 -19.03 -14.69
C GLY A 372 -6.19 -18.39 -15.26
N CYS A 373 -7.23 -18.31 -14.42
CA CYS A 373 -8.54 -17.80 -14.75
C CYS A 373 -9.19 -18.54 -15.94
N ASN A 374 -10.20 -17.92 -16.58
CA ASN A 374 -10.86 -18.50 -17.75
C ASN A 374 -9.91 -18.87 -18.90
N PRO A 375 -8.89 -18.04 -19.26
CA PRO A 375 -7.92 -18.44 -20.27
C PRO A 375 -7.13 -19.70 -19.92
N GLY A 376 -6.80 -19.94 -18.63
CA GLY A 376 -6.10 -21.14 -18.19
C GLY A 376 -6.92 -22.40 -18.37
N ALA A 377 -8.16 -22.37 -17.92
CA ALA A 377 -9.10 -23.49 -18.11
C ALA A 377 -9.40 -23.76 -19.60
N LEU A 378 -9.50 -22.70 -20.40
CA LEU A 378 -9.66 -22.87 -21.86
C LEU A 378 -8.40 -23.46 -22.51
N GLU A 379 -7.20 -23.08 -22.10
CA GLU A 379 -5.96 -23.64 -22.63
C GLU A 379 -5.91 -25.16 -22.39
N GLU A 380 -6.28 -25.61 -21.21
CA GLU A 380 -6.40 -27.03 -20.88
C GLU A 380 -7.46 -27.73 -21.76
N ALA A 381 -8.62 -27.10 -21.94
CA ALA A 381 -9.68 -27.62 -22.80
C ALA A 381 -9.24 -27.68 -24.28
N PHE A 382 -8.46 -26.70 -24.78
CA PHE A 382 -7.87 -26.76 -26.12
C PHE A 382 -6.96 -27.98 -26.28
N ARG A 383 -6.13 -28.27 -25.28
CA ARG A 383 -5.26 -29.47 -25.34
C ARG A 383 -6.05 -30.78 -25.32
N THR A 384 -7.18 -30.82 -24.62
CA THR A 384 -8.00 -31.99 -24.45
C THR A 384 -8.90 -32.25 -25.70
N HIS A 385 -9.63 -31.23 -26.13
CA HIS A 385 -10.68 -31.37 -27.16
C HIS A 385 -10.24 -30.95 -28.55
N ALA A 386 -9.12 -30.23 -28.67
CA ALA A 386 -8.55 -29.80 -29.95
C ALA A 386 -7.01 -29.96 -29.99
N PRO A 387 -6.48 -31.16 -29.77
CA PRO A 387 -5.03 -31.41 -29.60
C PRO A 387 -4.19 -31.05 -30.87
N HIS A 388 -4.82 -30.88 -32.01
CA HIS A 388 -4.18 -30.39 -33.22
C HIS A 388 -3.83 -28.90 -33.17
N ILE A 389 -4.38 -28.13 -32.17
CA ILE A 389 -4.08 -26.72 -31.96
C ILE A 389 -2.92 -26.60 -30.94
N ARG A 390 -1.79 -26.07 -31.42
CA ARG A 390 -0.62 -25.82 -30.56
C ARG A 390 -0.81 -24.53 -29.78
N THR A 391 -0.75 -24.61 -28.48
CA THR A 391 -0.97 -23.50 -27.58
C THR A 391 0.32 -22.76 -27.25
N ALA A 392 0.20 -21.43 -27.01
CA ALA A 392 1.28 -20.59 -26.51
C ALA A 392 0.73 -19.66 -25.42
N TRP A 393 1.50 -19.46 -24.37
CA TRP A 393 1.10 -18.63 -23.23
C TRP A 393 2.03 -17.42 -23.10
N ILE A 394 1.44 -16.22 -23.02
CA ILE A 394 2.16 -14.97 -22.81
C ILE A 394 2.21 -14.66 -21.32
N ALA A 395 3.42 -14.62 -20.73
CA ALA A 395 3.63 -14.16 -19.36
C ALA A 395 4.94 -13.37 -19.24
N ARG A 396 4.95 -12.44 -18.28
CA ARG A 396 6.17 -11.71 -17.89
C ARG A 396 7.18 -12.68 -17.28
N PRO A 397 8.50 -12.39 -17.35
CA PRO A 397 9.53 -13.29 -16.85
C PRO A 397 9.31 -13.78 -15.41
N GLU A 398 8.89 -12.87 -14.53
CA GLU A 398 8.61 -13.12 -13.12
C GLU A 398 7.46 -14.10 -12.88
N HIS A 399 6.56 -14.28 -13.86
CA HIS A 399 5.38 -15.15 -13.75
C HIS A 399 5.44 -16.38 -14.67
N GLN A 400 6.54 -16.62 -15.38
CA GLN A 400 6.65 -17.77 -16.27
C GLN A 400 6.65 -19.12 -15.56
N HIS A 401 6.98 -19.14 -14.28
CA HIS A 401 6.95 -20.35 -13.46
C HIS A 401 5.53 -20.88 -13.22
N THR A 402 4.50 -20.01 -13.33
CA THR A 402 3.09 -20.41 -13.16
C THR A 402 2.53 -21.17 -14.36
N ILE A 403 3.22 -21.15 -15.50
CA ILE A 403 2.75 -21.82 -16.73
C ILE A 403 3.04 -23.31 -16.63
N PRO A 404 2.01 -24.20 -16.72
CA PRO A 404 2.20 -25.63 -16.66
C PRO A 404 3.02 -26.16 -17.85
N PRO A 405 3.49 -27.41 -17.80
CA PRO A 405 4.06 -28.09 -18.98
C PRO A 405 3.02 -28.18 -20.11
N GLY A 406 3.47 -27.99 -21.37
CA GLY A 406 2.64 -28.10 -22.56
C GLY A 406 2.66 -26.84 -23.42
N PRO A 407 2.07 -25.70 -23.02
CA PRO A 407 2.06 -24.50 -23.85
C PRO A 407 3.45 -23.87 -24.01
N ARG A 408 3.71 -23.35 -25.20
CA ARG A 408 4.94 -22.60 -25.49
C ARG A 408 4.96 -21.30 -24.68
N ARG A 409 6.00 -21.07 -23.89
CA ARG A 409 6.17 -19.82 -23.14
C ARG A 409 6.61 -18.66 -24.03
N VAL A 410 5.92 -17.53 -23.94
CA VAL A 410 6.16 -16.34 -24.76
C VAL A 410 6.33 -15.11 -23.85
N ARG A 411 7.46 -14.41 -24.03
CA ARG A 411 7.74 -13.17 -23.26
C ARG A 411 7.09 -11.97 -23.95
N PRO A 412 6.33 -11.11 -23.23
CA PRO A 412 5.78 -9.86 -23.77
C PRO A 412 6.85 -8.97 -24.42
N GLY A 413 6.52 -8.34 -25.54
CA GLY A 413 7.43 -7.44 -26.26
C GLY A 413 8.67 -8.08 -26.88
N SER A 414 8.65 -9.42 -27.09
CA SER A 414 9.67 -10.16 -27.84
C SER A 414 9.25 -10.34 -29.31
N PHE A 415 10.17 -10.81 -30.15
CA PHE A 415 9.84 -11.23 -31.53
C PHE A 415 8.79 -12.36 -31.56
N ALA A 416 8.93 -13.33 -30.65
CA ALA A 416 7.97 -14.42 -30.50
C ALA A 416 6.56 -13.92 -30.12
N TYR A 417 6.46 -12.90 -29.27
CA TYR A 417 5.21 -12.24 -28.90
C TYR A 417 4.50 -11.65 -30.12
N TRP A 418 5.21 -10.83 -30.89
CA TRP A 418 4.63 -10.20 -32.09
C TRP A 418 4.31 -11.21 -33.21
N THR A 419 5.11 -12.27 -33.34
CA THR A 419 4.81 -13.38 -34.23
C THR A 419 3.54 -14.12 -33.78
N ALA A 420 3.40 -14.42 -32.49
CA ALA A 420 2.21 -15.11 -31.98
C ALA A 420 0.94 -14.28 -32.22
N LEU A 421 0.95 -13.00 -31.87
CA LEU A 421 -0.18 -12.09 -32.10
C LEU A 421 -0.53 -11.90 -33.58
N ALA A 422 0.48 -11.89 -34.47
CA ALA A 422 0.25 -11.69 -35.91
C ALA A 422 -0.27 -12.95 -36.62
N ARG A 423 0.12 -14.14 -36.17
CA ARG A 423 -0.06 -15.38 -36.97
C ARG A 423 -0.92 -16.45 -36.34
N SER A 424 -1.23 -16.39 -35.01
CA SER A 424 -2.14 -17.35 -34.40
C SER A 424 -3.57 -17.10 -34.85
N LYS A 425 -4.32 -18.16 -35.18
CA LYS A 425 -5.74 -18.08 -35.51
C LYS A 425 -6.56 -17.66 -34.27
N TYR A 426 -6.27 -18.24 -33.11
CA TYR A 426 -7.04 -17.99 -31.90
C TYR A 426 -6.25 -17.11 -30.93
N LEU A 427 -6.89 -16.05 -30.45
CA LEU A 427 -6.38 -15.12 -29.47
C LEU A 427 -7.33 -15.16 -28.23
N VAL A 428 -6.84 -15.57 -27.07
CA VAL A 428 -7.66 -15.75 -25.87
C VAL A 428 -7.10 -14.93 -24.73
N ASN A 429 -7.93 -14.05 -24.13
CA ASN A 429 -7.50 -13.22 -23.02
C ASN A 429 -8.71 -12.83 -22.15
N ASN A 430 -8.47 -12.56 -20.87
CA ASN A 430 -9.49 -12.03 -19.95
C ASN A 430 -9.40 -10.51 -19.74
N VAL A 431 -8.45 -9.87 -20.42
CA VAL A 431 -8.28 -8.42 -20.59
C VAL A 431 -7.92 -8.14 -22.04
N ASN A 432 -7.61 -6.90 -22.41
CA ASN A 432 -7.15 -6.62 -23.78
C ASN A 432 -5.67 -6.94 -23.97
N PHE A 433 -5.30 -7.35 -25.18
CA PHE A 433 -3.91 -7.40 -25.62
C PHE A 433 -3.35 -5.99 -25.85
N ASP A 434 -2.09 -5.90 -26.21
CA ASP A 434 -1.42 -4.62 -26.56
C ASP A 434 -2.27 -3.82 -27.57
N ARG A 435 -2.45 -2.52 -27.32
CA ARG A 435 -3.26 -1.62 -28.16
C ARG A 435 -2.85 -1.62 -29.64
N ARG A 436 -1.57 -1.93 -29.92
CA ARG A 436 -1.02 -2.04 -31.28
C ARG A 436 -1.42 -3.32 -32.00
N LEU A 437 -2.12 -4.25 -31.34
CA LEU A 437 -2.66 -5.44 -32.00
C LEU A 437 -3.55 -5.04 -33.17
N ARG A 438 -3.22 -5.54 -34.37
CA ARG A 438 -4.06 -5.45 -35.55
C ARG A 438 -4.66 -6.83 -35.80
N LYS A 439 -5.94 -6.98 -35.51
CA LYS A 439 -6.68 -8.20 -35.80
C LYS A 439 -6.79 -8.38 -37.29
N ARG A 440 -6.56 -9.59 -37.81
CA ARG A 440 -6.59 -9.93 -39.20
C ARG A 440 -7.88 -10.68 -39.53
N PRO A 441 -8.36 -10.60 -40.79
CA PRO A 441 -9.39 -11.51 -41.27
C PRO A 441 -8.99 -12.97 -41.02
N GLY A 442 -9.91 -13.78 -40.48
CA GLY A 442 -9.67 -15.17 -40.09
C GLY A 442 -9.03 -15.39 -38.71
N GLN A 443 -8.62 -14.34 -37.99
CA GLN A 443 -8.30 -14.46 -36.58
C GLN A 443 -9.58 -14.38 -35.74
N VAL A 444 -9.61 -15.20 -34.69
CA VAL A 444 -10.72 -15.27 -33.74
C VAL A 444 -10.21 -14.78 -32.35
N PHE A 445 -10.81 -13.71 -31.83
CA PHE A 445 -10.48 -13.24 -30.52
C PHE A 445 -11.62 -13.57 -29.51
N VAL A 446 -11.30 -14.41 -28.54
CA VAL A 446 -12.19 -14.78 -27.43
C VAL A 446 -11.83 -13.95 -26.21
N GLN A 447 -12.68 -13.00 -25.86
CA GLN A 447 -12.62 -12.26 -24.61
C GLN A 447 -13.33 -13.07 -23.53
N THR A 448 -12.58 -13.54 -22.55
CA THR A 448 -13.15 -14.44 -21.54
C THR A 448 -13.69 -13.72 -20.32
N GLN A 449 -13.39 -12.44 -20.18
CA GLN A 449 -13.67 -11.71 -18.95
C GLN A 449 -13.11 -12.42 -17.70
N HIS A 450 -13.41 -11.96 -16.49
CA HIS A 450 -12.83 -12.52 -15.27
C HIS A 450 -13.75 -12.43 -14.03
N GLY A 451 -15.05 -12.45 -14.24
CA GLY A 451 -16.06 -12.54 -13.18
C GLY A 451 -17.36 -11.85 -13.52
N THR A 452 -18.43 -12.25 -12.84
CA THR A 452 -19.73 -11.60 -12.89
C THR A 452 -19.65 -10.20 -12.32
N PRO A 453 -20.13 -9.16 -13.01
CA PRO A 453 -19.99 -7.78 -12.57
C PRO A 453 -20.97 -7.42 -11.44
N LEU A 454 -20.47 -7.06 -10.28
CA LEU A 454 -21.19 -6.33 -9.24
C LEU A 454 -20.99 -4.82 -9.42
N LYS A 455 -19.76 -4.42 -9.72
CA LYS A 455 -19.31 -3.02 -9.82
C LYS A 455 -19.54 -2.48 -11.23
N HIS A 456 -19.78 -1.16 -11.32
CA HIS A 456 -19.79 -0.50 -12.62
C HIS A 456 -18.45 -0.71 -13.36
N MET A 457 -18.55 -0.99 -14.65
CA MET A 457 -17.42 -1.27 -15.54
C MET A 457 -17.63 -0.60 -16.90
N GLY A 458 -16.58 -0.58 -17.72
CA GLY A 458 -16.65 -0.08 -19.09
C GLY A 458 -17.21 1.33 -19.18
N LEU A 459 -18.19 1.54 -20.04
CA LEU A 459 -18.81 2.86 -20.27
C LEU A 459 -19.55 3.42 -19.05
N ASP A 460 -20.08 2.59 -18.15
CA ASP A 460 -20.78 3.07 -16.95
C ASP A 460 -19.84 3.83 -15.99
N LEU A 461 -18.52 3.72 -16.16
CA LEU A 461 -17.53 4.50 -15.41
C LEU A 461 -17.44 5.96 -15.86
N GLN A 462 -18.02 6.35 -17.00
CA GLN A 462 -18.04 7.76 -17.43
C GLN A 462 -18.72 8.66 -16.39
N GLU A 463 -19.73 8.14 -15.71
CA GLU A 463 -20.45 8.84 -14.64
C GLU A 463 -19.73 8.76 -13.28
N ARG A 464 -18.57 8.11 -13.20
CA ARG A 464 -17.81 7.85 -11.97
C ARG A 464 -16.34 8.27 -12.09
N PRO A 465 -16.04 9.58 -12.15
CA PRO A 465 -14.67 10.05 -12.43
C PRO A 465 -13.61 9.51 -11.45
N ALA A 466 -13.98 9.32 -10.17
CA ALA A 466 -13.08 8.76 -9.17
C ALA A 466 -12.64 7.32 -9.47
N ALA A 467 -13.54 6.52 -10.07
CA ALA A 467 -13.28 5.14 -10.45
C ALA A 467 -12.72 5.00 -11.87
N ALA A 468 -13.08 5.93 -12.77
CA ALA A 468 -12.57 5.96 -14.15
C ALA A 468 -11.08 6.34 -14.20
N GLY A 469 -10.60 7.21 -13.29
CA GLY A 469 -9.23 7.72 -13.33
C GLY A 469 -8.89 8.36 -14.69
N ASP A 470 -7.77 7.95 -15.28
CA ASP A 470 -7.30 8.41 -16.60
C ASP A 470 -7.75 7.46 -17.76
N MET A 471 -8.91 6.78 -17.63
CA MET A 471 -9.39 5.83 -18.64
C MET A 471 -9.72 6.51 -19.97
N ASP A 472 -9.12 6.06 -21.06
CA ASP A 472 -9.46 6.46 -22.42
C ASP A 472 -10.56 5.53 -22.96
N PHE A 473 -11.80 6.01 -22.96
CA PHE A 473 -12.97 5.23 -23.40
C PHE A 473 -12.96 4.94 -24.92
N GLU A 474 -12.36 5.80 -25.74
CA GLU A 474 -12.20 5.51 -27.16
C GLU A 474 -11.17 4.38 -27.39
N GLU A 475 -10.07 4.37 -26.63
CA GLU A 475 -9.10 3.28 -26.68
C GLU A 475 -9.73 1.97 -26.17
N LEU A 476 -10.58 2.04 -25.15
CA LEU A 476 -11.36 0.90 -24.64
C LEU A 476 -12.23 0.31 -25.75
N LEU A 477 -13.04 1.11 -26.41
CA LEU A 477 -13.93 0.64 -27.49
C LEU A 477 -13.16 0.13 -28.70
N ARG A 478 -12.06 0.79 -29.10
CA ARG A 478 -11.15 0.23 -30.13
C ARG A 478 -10.58 -1.15 -29.74
N GLY A 479 -10.49 -1.45 -28.46
CA GLY A 479 -10.17 -2.79 -27.95
C GLY A 479 -11.32 -3.76 -28.12
N VAL A 480 -12.54 -3.33 -27.80
CA VAL A 480 -13.79 -4.11 -27.93
C VAL A 480 -14.05 -4.50 -29.38
N ASP A 481 -13.85 -3.60 -30.35
CA ASP A 481 -14.02 -3.85 -31.79
C ASP A 481 -13.18 -5.03 -32.33
N LYS A 482 -12.21 -5.52 -31.58
CA LYS A 482 -11.38 -6.67 -31.96
C LYS A 482 -11.93 -8.00 -31.47
N TRP A 483 -12.93 -8.01 -30.59
CA TRP A 483 -13.50 -9.22 -30.03
C TRP A 483 -14.45 -9.89 -31.04
N ASP A 484 -14.42 -11.22 -31.14
CA ASP A 484 -15.40 -12.00 -31.88
C ASP A 484 -16.39 -12.67 -30.93
N TYR A 485 -15.87 -13.14 -29.80
CA TYR A 485 -16.66 -13.79 -28.77
C TYR A 485 -16.37 -13.20 -27.40
N VAL A 486 -17.41 -13.07 -26.56
CA VAL A 486 -17.31 -12.68 -25.16
C VAL A 486 -17.96 -13.75 -24.31
N LEU A 487 -17.27 -14.24 -23.29
CA LEU A 487 -17.86 -15.24 -22.39
C LEU A 487 -18.72 -14.56 -21.32
N SER A 488 -19.85 -15.19 -21.02
CA SER A 488 -20.77 -14.80 -19.97
C SER A 488 -21.16 -16.01 -19.13
N ALA A 489 -21.29 -15.79 -17.81
CA ALA A 489 -21.73 -16.85 -16.90
C ALA A 489 -23.24 -16.91 -16.73
N ASN A 490 -23.96 -15.84 -17.03
CA ASN A 490 -25.40 -15.72 -16.75
C ASN A 490 -26.02 -14.52 -17.47
N ARG A 491 -27.34 -14.44 -17.47
CA ARG A 491 -28.09 -13.36 -18.13
C ARG A 491 -27.75 -11.96 -17.64
N HIS A 492 -27.52 -11.79 -16.34
CA HIS A 492 -27.08 -10.50 -15.78
C HIS A 492 -25.76 -10.04 -16.39
N THR A 493 -24.79 -10.94 -16.48
CA THR A 493 -23.49 -10.69 -17.10
C THR A 493 -23.62 -10.36 -18.58
N THR A 494 -24.43 -11.11 -19.33
CA THR A 494 -24.68 -10.88 -20.77
C THR A 494 -25.19 -9.46 -20.99
N LEU A 495 -26.27 -9.08 -20.32
CA LEU A 495 -26.88 -7.76 -20.49
C LEU A 495 -25.94 -6.61 -20.06
N THR A 496 -25.13 -6.85 -19.04
CA THR A 496 -24.15 -5.87 -18.59
C THR A 496 -23.04 -5.68 -19.61
N TRP A 497 -22.42 -6.77 -20.11
CA TRP A 497 -21.32 -6.67 -21.07
C TRP A 497 -21.75 -6.03 -22.39
N GLU A 498 -22.90 -6.40 -22.93
CA GLU A 498 -23.41 -5.82 -24.17
C GLU A 498 -23.65 -4.31 -24.07
N ARG A 499 -24.04 -3.83 -22.89
CA ARG A 499 -24.23 -2.41 -22.62
C ARG A 499 -22.93 -1.64 -22.41
N VAL A 500 -22.02 -2.17 -21.57
CA VAL A 500 -20.82 -1.43 -21.15
C VAL A 500 -19.62 -1.60 -22.07
N TYR A 501 -19.66 -2.59 -22.94
CA TYR A 501 -18.68 -2.90 -23.98
C TYR A 501 -19.40 -3.12 -25.33
N PRO A 502 -20.11 -2.12 -25.86
CA PRO A 502 -20.84 -2.30 -27.12
C PRO A 502 -19.87 -2.63 -28.26
N GLY A 503 -20.18 -3.66 -29.04
CA GLY A 503 -19.36 -4.14 -30.14
C GLY A 503 -20.05 -5.20 -30.99
N GLY A 504 -19.41 -5.63 -32.09
CA GLY A 504 -19.95 -6.61 -33.02
C GLY A 504 -19.67 -8.08 -32.67
N TYR A 505 -19.36 -8.38 -31.42
CA TYR A 505 -19.05 -9.74 -30.95
C TYR A 505 -20.31 -10.55 -30.65
N THR A 506 -20.15 -11.88 -30.59
CA THR A 506 -21.17 -12.81 -30.12
C THR A 506 -20.95 -13.15 -28.63
N THR A 507 -21.96 -12.97 -27.80
CA THR A 507 -21.90 -13.39 -26.38
C THR A 507 -22.16 -14.90 -26.28
N LEU A 508 -21.25 -15.63 -25.64
CA LEU A 508 -21.38 -17.04 -25.32
C LEU A 508 -21.76 -17.18 -23.84
N GLU A 509 -23.05 -17.35 -23.55
CA GLU A 509 -23.59 -17.56 -22.21
C GLU A 509 -23.46 -19.04 -21.82
N TYR A 510 -22.21 -19.49 -21.61
CA TYR A 510 -21.84 -20.89 -21.38
C TYR A 510 -21.31 -21.20 -19.98
N GLY A 511 -21.31 -20.24 -19.08
CA GLY A 511 -20.61 -20.33 -17.79
C GLY A 511 -19.16 -19.86 -17.90
N TYR A 512 -18.50 -19.78 -16.77
CA TYR A 512 -17.06 -19.45 -16.74
C TYR A 512 -16.20 -20.70 -16.68
N PRO A 513 -15.30 -20.91 -17.64
CA PRO A 513 -14.39 -22.05 -17.70
C PRO A 513 -13.63 -22.32 -16.41
N ARG A 514 -13.22 -21.27 -15.68
CA ARG A 514 -12.51 -21.41 -14.41
C ARG A 514 -13.33 -22.05 -13.29
N ASN A 515 -14.67 -22.02 -13.39
CA ASN A 515 -15.57 -22.58 -12.41
C ASN A 515 -15.81 -24.08 -12.63
N ASP A 516 -15.41 -24.63 -13.78
CA ASP A 516 -15.58 -26.06 -14.09
C ASP A 516 -14.94 -26.96 -13.02
N VAL A 517 -13.84 -26.51 -12.42
CA VAL A 517 -13.13 -27.25 -11.37
C VAL A 517 -14.00 -27.49 -10.11
N PHE A 518 -14.93 -26.60 -9.82
CA PHE A 518 -15.82 -26.74 -8.64
C PHE A 518 -16.80 -27.92 -8.76
N GLN A 519 -17.06 -28.35 -10.00
CA GLN A 519 -17.93 -29.51 -10.28
C GLN A 519 -17.13 -30.80 -10.51
N ARG A 520 -15.80 -30.69 -10.73
CA ARG A 520 -14.92 -31.83 -11.07
C ARG A 520 -14.05 -32.30 -9.89
N ALA A 521 -13.69 -31.39 -8.99
CA ALA A 521 -12.79 -31.69 -7.87
C ALA A 521 -13.40 -32.76 -6.96
N THR A 522 -12.55 -33.66 -6.50
CA THR A 522 -12.90 -34.76 -5.60
C THR A 522 -12.59 -34.41 -4.15
N SER A 523 -13.12 -35.17 -3.19
CA SER A 523 -12.77 -35.03 -1.76
C SER A 523 -11.26 -35.20 -1.52
N ALA A 524 -10.60 -36.11 -2.26
CA ALA A 524 -9.16 -36.29 -2.19
C ALA A 524 -8.37 -35.05 -2.65
N ASP A 525 -8.86 -34.35 -3.68
CA ASP A 525 -8.26 -33.09 -4.10
C ASP A 525 -8.37 -32.02 -3.02
N VAL A 526 -9.55 -31.90 -2.38
CA VAL A 526 -9.76 -30.96 -1.27
C VAL A 526 -8.82 -31.26 -0.11
N THR A 527 -8.70 -32.53 0.30
CA THR A 527 -7.79 -32.94 1.39
C THR A 527 -6.35 -32.56 1.07
N ARG A 528 -5.86 -32.91 -0.13
CA ARG A 528 -4.50 -32.57 -0.58
C ARG A 528 -4.22 -31.06 -0.58
N ILE A 529 -5.19 -30.27 -1.02
CA ILE A 529 -5.07 -28.80 -1.01
C ILE A 529 -4.99 -28.29 0.42
N ARG A 530 -5.86 -28.78 1.33
CA ARG A 530 -5.86 -28.37 2.75
C ARG A 530 -4.53 -28.71 3.43
N GLU A 531 -4.00 -29.90 3.19
CA GLU A 531 -2.68 -30.33 3.69
C GLU A 531 -1.56 -29.42 3.16
N SER A 532 -1.56 -29.10 1.86
CA SER A 532 -0.56 -28.23 1.25
C SER A 532 -0.58 -26.79 1.80
N LEU A 533 -1.72 -26.33 2.28
CA LEU A 533 -1.91 -25.04 2.93
C LEU A 533 -1.64 -25.05 4.43
N GLY A 534 -1.37 -26.23 5.02
CA GLY A 534 -1.15 -26.37 6.46
C GLY A 534 -2.41 -26.14 7.30
N ILE A 535 -3.61 -26.41 6.74
CA ILE A 535 -4.87 -26.28 7.47
C ILE A 535 -5.00 -27.47 8.43
N PRO A 536 -5.10 -27.25 9.75
CA PRO A 536 -5.20 -28.36 10.71
C PRO A 536 -6.47 -29.20 10.46
N GLU A 537 -6.33 -30.51 10.65
CA GLU A 537 -7.46 -31.42 10.53
C GLU A 537 -8.57 -31.08 11.53
N GLY A 538 -9.83 -31.25 11.12
CA GLY A 538 -11.01 -30.94 11.97
C GLY A 538 -11.29 -29.47 12.20
N THR A 539 -10.55 -28.55 11.59
CA THR A 539 -10.82 -27.10 11.68
C THR A 539 -11.70 -26.60 10.54
N VAL A 540 -12.48 -25.57 10.84
CA VAL A 540 -13.29 -24.81 9.88
C VAL A 540 -12.41 -23.70 9.27
N ALA A 541 -12.17 -23.75 7.97
CA ALA A 541 -11.37 -22.79 7.24
C ALA A 541 -12.23 -21.70 6.64
N LEU A 542 -12.02 -20.45 7.04
CA LEU A 542 -12.71 -19.25 6.53
C LEU A 542 -11.80 -18.55 5.52
N LEU A 543 -12.23 -18.45 4.26
CA LEU A 543 -11.51 -17.67 3.27
C LEU A 543 -11.89 -16.19 3.40
N TYR A 544 -10.96 -15.34 3.82
CA TYR A 544 -11.13 -13.89 3.87
C TYR A 544 -10.55 -13.24 2.62
N ALA A 545 -11.39 -12.68 1.76
CA ALA A 545 -10.99 -12.09 0.48
C ALA A 545 -11.65 -10.71 0.27
N PRO A 546 -11.10 -9.64 0.87
CA PRO A 546 -11.65 -8.30 0.76
C PRO A 546 -11.34 -7.65 -0.59
N THR A 547 -12.18 -6.70 -0.99
CA THR A 547 -12.01 -5.89 -2.20
C THR A 547 -11.11 -4.68 -1.92
N HIS A 548 -10.31 -4.32 -2.92
CA HIS A 548 -9.56 -3.06 -2.91
C HIS A 548 -10.50 -1.85 -2.87
N ARG A 549 -10.12 -0.82 -2.08
CA ARG A 549 -10.82 0.46 -1.98
C ARG A 549 -10.07 1.53 -2.76
N ASP A 550 -10.60 1.97 -3.89
CA ASP A 550 -10.00 3.00 -4.74
C ASP A 550 -9.89 4.37 -4.02
N TYR A 551 -10.73 4.59 -3.00
CA TYR A 551 -10.76 5.82 -2.19
C TYR A 551 -9.90 5.77 -0.92
N HIS A 552 -9.36 4.61 -0.53
CA HIS A 552 -8.40 4.49 0.56
C HIS A 552 -6.96 4.51 0.03
N ARG A 553 -6.19 5.49 0.46
CA ARG A 553 -4.76 5.61 0.08
C ARG A 553 -3.87 4.54 0.74
N THR A 554 -4.27 4.03 1.89
CA THR A 554 -3.59 2.94 2.60
C THR A 554 -4.60 1.83 2.85
N GLN A 555 -4.31 0.66 2.29
CA GLN A 555 -5.14 -0.54 2.50
C GLN A 555 -4.80 -1.09 3.90
N ARG A 556 -5.70 -0.89 4.86
CA ARG A 556 -5.70 -1.66 6.11
C ARG A 556 -6.69 -2.81 5.94
N PRO A 557 -6.47 -3.97 6.58
CA PRO A 557 -7.53 -4.96 6.71
C PRO A 557 -8.76 -4.26 7.31
N ALA A 558 -9.93 -4.47 6.69
CA ALA A 558 -11.17 -3.90 7.22
C ALA A 558 -11.59 -4.59 8.54
N LEU A 559 -11.00 -5.78 8.83
CA LEU A 559 -11.33 -6.64 9.97
C LEU A 559 -10.07 -6.94 10.79
N ASP A 560 -10.22 -6.98 12.11
CA ASP A 560 -9.23 -7.53 13.04
C ASP A 560 -9.35 -9.06 13.11
N LEU A 561 -8.58 -9.75 12.25
CA LEU A 561 -8.65 -11.21 12.10
C LEU A 561 -8.28 -11.94 13.40
N ASP A 562 -7.39 -11.38 14.19
CA ASP A 562 -6.99 -11.93 15.49
C ASP A 562 -8.13 -11.86 16.52
N ARG A 563 -8.80 -10.71 16.58
CA ARG A 563 -9.98 -10.54 17.45
C ARG A 563 -11.08 -11.51 17.07
N ILE A 564 -11.36 -11.65 15.78
CA ILE A 564 -12.36 -12.59 15.26
C ILE A 564 -12.02 -14.01 15.71
N LEU A 565 -10.80 -14.48 15.49
CA LEU A 565 -10.38 -15.83 15.86
C LEU A 565 -10.37 -16.09 17.36
N ARG A 566 -10.03 -15.07 18.18
CA ARG A 566 -10.14 -15.20 19.66
C ARG A 566 -11.60 -15.41 20.09
N ARG A 567 -12.54 -14.72 19.45
CA ARG A 567 -13.98 -14.81 19.78
C ARG A 567 -14.62 -16.10 19.27
N LEU A 568 -14.21 -16.59 18.09
CA LEU A 568 -14.76 -17.82 17.49
C LEU A 568 -14.18 -19.11 18.08
N GLY A 569 -13.02 -19.02 18.76
CA GLY A 569 -12.39 -20.18 19.41
C GLY A 569 -11.47 -21.01 18.51
N PRO A 570 -10.89 -22.12 19.04
CA PRO A 570 -9.77 -22.84 18.40
C PRO A 570 -10.16 -23.65 17.15
N ARG A 571 -11.45 -23.87 16.90
CA ARG A 571 -11.93 -24.65 15.76
C ARG A 571 -11.87 -23.90 14.43
N PHE A 572 -11.58 -22.60 14.43
CA PHE A 572 -11.55 -21.77 13.23
C PHE A 572 -10.13 -21.38 12.85
N VAL A 573 -9.86 -21.40 11.55
CA VAL A 573 -8.67 -20.82 10.92
C VAL A 573 -9.10 -19.87 9.82
N ILE A 574 -8.33 -18.81 9.55
CA ILE A 574 -8.60 -17.87 8.47
C ILE A 574 -7.51 -17.98 7.40
N LEU A 575 -7.92 -18.22 6.16
CA LEU A 575 -7.10 -18.09 4.97
C LEU A 575 -7.19 -16.63 4.50
N ALA A 576 -6.19 -15.82 4.82
CA ALA A 576 -6.21 -14.40 4.53
C ALA A 576 -5.61 -14.13 3.15
N ARG A 577 -6.45 -13.65 2.20
CA ARG A 577 -6.02 -13.29 0.86
C ARG A 577 -6.09 -11.79 0.66
N ALA A 578 -4.95 -11.11 0.78
CA ALA A 578 -4.85 -9.69 0.42
C ALA A 578 -5.07 -9.49 -1.09
N HIS A 579 -5.61 -8.32 -1.46
CA HIS A 579 -5.63 -7.92 -2.87
C HIS A 579 -4.18 -7.67 -3.33
N TYR A 580 -3.83 -8.03 -4.57
CA TYR A 580 -2.47 -7.91 -5.14
C TYR A 580 -1.87 -6.49 -5.17
N TRP A 581 -2.64 -5.46 -4.80
CA TRP A 581 -2.18 -4.10 -4.56
C TRP A 581 -1.76 -3.85 -3.10
N HIS A 582 -1.93 -4.84 -2.20
CA HIS A 582 -1.59 -4.70 -0.78
C HIS A 582 -0.13 -5.13 -0.56
N PRO A 583 0.78 -4.22 -0.16
CA PRO A 583 2.15 -4.60 0.17
C PRO A 583 2.23 -5.10 1.63
N GLY A 584 2.30 -6.39 1.84
CA GLY A 584 2.56 -7.00 3.14
C GLY A 584 1.49 -7.97 3.64
N PRO A 585 1.80 -8.76 4.66
CA PRO A 585 0.87 -9.72 5.25
C PRO A 585 -0.33 -9.03 5.91
N LEU A 586 -1.51 -9.66 5.86
CA LEU A 586 -2.74 -9.15 6.47
C LEU A 586 -2.75 -9.30 8.00
N ALA A 587 -1.93 -10.21 8.55
CA ALA A 587 -1.72 -10.37 9.98
C ALA A 587 -0.28 -10.82 10.26
N GLU A 588 0.44 -10.10 11.13
CA GLU A 588 1.76 -10.51 11.61
C GLU A 588 1.59 -11.26 12.95
N GLY A 589 2.03 -12.53 13.00
CA GLY A 589 2.17 -13.29 14.26
C GLY A 589 0.93 -14.03 14.77
N ALA A 590 -0.20 -14.01 14.06
CA ALA A 590 -1.41 -14.74 14.46
C ALA A 590 -1.32 -16.23 14.07
N ALA A 591 -1.19 -17.11 15.05
CA ALA A 591 -0.95 -18.56 14.84
C ALA A 591 -2.04 -19.28 14.01
N ARG A 592 -3.23 -18.70 13.85
CA ARG A 592 -4.37 -19.31 13.14
C ARG A 592 -4.81 -18.50 11.91
N VAL A 593 -4.04 -17.49 11.49
CA VAL A 593 -4.21 -16.81 10.22
C VAL A 593 -3.14 -17.32 9.26
N ILE A 594 -3.58 -17.96 8.19
CA ILE A 594 -2.70 -18.46 7.13
C ILE A 594 -2.72 -17.42 6.00
N ASP A 595 -1.59 -16.75 5.76
CA ASP A 595 -1.48 -15.82 4.66
C ASP A 595 -1.38 -16.57 3.33
N VAL A 596 -2.38 -16.38 2.48
CA VAL A 596 -2.48 -16.99 1.14
C VAL A 596 -2.49 -15.91 0.04
N GLY A 597 -1.99 -14.71 0.34
CA GLY A 597 -1.94 -13.58 -0.60
C GLY A 597 -1.21 -13.90 -1.90
N ASP A 598 -0.10 -14.62 -1.81
CA ASP A 598 0.73 -15.01 -2.95
C ASP A 598 0.31 -16.34 -3.61
N HIS A 599 -0.74 -17.01 -3.11
CA HIS A 599 -1.18 -18.28 -3.69
C HIS A 599 -1.73 -18.04 -5.13
N PRO A 600 -1.20 -18.75 -6.15
CA PRO A 600 -1.50 -18.45 -7.55
C PRO A 600 -2.92 -18.81 -7.97
N ASP A 601 -3.54 -19.80 -7.32
CA ASP A 601 -4.84 -20.34 -7.71
C ASP A 601 -5.92 -20.07 -6.66
N ILE A 602 -6.86 -19.19 -7.00
CA ILE A 602 -8.01 -18.85 -6.14
C ILE A 602 -9.00 -20.02 -6.04
N ALA A 603 -9.12 -20.85 -7.06
CA ALA A 603 -10.06 -21.97 -7.04
C ALA A 603 -9.66 -23.00 -5.98
N SER A 604 -8.37 -23.28 -5.85
CA SER A 604 -7.84 -24.14 -4.77
C SER A 604 -8.16 -23.57 -3.38
N LEU A 605 -8.05 -22.26 -3.18
CA LEU A 605 -8.41 -21.62 -1.91
C LEU A 605 -9.92 -21.73 -1.61
N CYS A 606 -10.76 -21.59 -2.62
CA CYS A 606 -12.19 -21.80 -2.51
C CYS A 606 -12.52 -23.26 -2.16
N LEU A 607 -11.87 -24.22 -2.80
CA LEU A 607 -12.05 -25.65 -2.52
C LEU A 607 -11.61 -26.03 -1.09
N ALA A 608 -10.53 -25.41 -0.59
CA ALA A 608 -10.00 -25.67 0.75
C ALA A 608 -10.83 -25.08 1.88
N SER A 609 -11.62 -24.02 1.61
CA SER A 609 -12.35 -23.28 2.64
C SER A 609 -13.78 -23.81 2.83
N ASP A 610 -14.30 -23.67 4.04
CA ASP A 610 -15.66 -24.08 4.42
C ASP A 610 -16.67 -22.96 4.34
N ALA A 611 -16.22 -21.70 4.40
CA ALA A 611 -17.01 -20.51 4.19
C ALA A 611 -16.15 -19.38 3.60
N LEU A 612 -16.82 -18.43 2.94
CA LEU A 612 -16.23 -17.20 2.41
C LEU A 612 -16.65 -16.01 3.26
N ILE A 613 -15.69 -15.22 3.71
CA ILE A 613 -15.91 -13.85 4.23
C ILE A 613 -15.41 -12.90 3.14
N THR A 614 -16.29 -12.08 2.62
CA THR A 614 -15.95 -11.11 1.58
C THR A 614 -16.79 -9.85 1.72
N ASP A 615 -16.57 -8.91 0.82
CA ASP A 615 -17.33 -7.66 0.75
C ASP A 615 -17.94 -7.48 -0.67
N TYR A 616 -17.39 -6.64 -1.51
CA TYR A 616 -17.88 -6.31 -2.86
C TYR A 616 -17.10 -7.05 -3.96
N SER A 617 -16.53 -8.20 -3.64
CA SER A 617 -15.73 -9.01 -4.56
C SER A 617 -16.60 -9.86 -5.48
N SER A 618 -16.22 -9.91 -6.76
CA SER A 618 -16.82 -10.87 -7.71
C SER A 618 -16.55 -12.34 -7.35
N LEU A 619 -15.68 -12.62 -6.39
CA LEU A 619 -15.38 -13.97 -5.93
C LEU A 619 -16.62 -14.67 -5.36
N MET A 620 -17.58 -13.92 -4.78
CA MET A 620 -18.81 -14.50 -4.25
C MET A 620 -19.63 -15.25 -5.31
N PHE A 621 -19.59 -14.80 -6.57
CA PHE A 621 -20.30 -15.45 -7.67
C PHE A 621 -19.65 -16.78 -8.04
N ASP A 622 -18.32 -16.84 -8.02
CA ASP A 622 -17.59 -18.09 -8.26
C ASP A 622 -17.77 -19.07 -7.09
N TYR A 623 -17.60 -18.57 -5.85
CA TYR A 623 -17.72 -19.36 -4.62
C TYR A 623 -19.11 -19.97 -4.44
N ALA A 624 -20.16 -19.27 -4.90
CA ALA A 624 -21.54 -19.76 -4.82
C ALA A 624 -21.72 -21.12 -5.52
N ASN A 625 -20.89 -21.47 -6.51
CA ASN A 625 -20.91 -22.78 -7.16
C ASN A 625 -20.65 -23.95 -6.21
N LEU A 626 -19.94 -23.72 -5.10
CA LEU A 626 -19.64 -24.74 -4.09
C LEU A 626 -20.82 -25.02 -3.15
N ASP A 627 -21.86 -24.21 -3.17
CA ASP A 627 -22.97 -24.27 -2.21
C ASP A 627 -22.53 -24.20 -0.75
N ARG A 628 -21.42 -23.52 -0.48
CA ARG A 628 -20.89 -23.26 0.85
C ARG A 628 -21.30 -21.87 1.34
N PRO A 629 -21.37 -21.68 2.67
CA PRO A 629 -21.76 -20.39 3.24
C PRO A 629 -20.91 -19.21 2.78
N ILE A 630 -21.57 -18.07 2.55
CA ILE A 630 -20.94 -16.79 2.25
C ILE A 630 -21.46 -15.77 3.26
N VAL A 631 -20.56 -15.04 3.91
CA VAL A 631 -20.86 -13.90 4.78
C VAL A 631 -20.30 -12.64 4.14
N VAL A 632 -21.17 -11.67 3.91
CA VAL A 632 -20.79 -10.41 3.26
C VAL A 632 -20.67 -9.31 4.31
N HIS A 633 -19.50 -8.66 4.38
CA HIS A 633 -19.25 -7.52 5.25
C HIS A 633 -19.49 -6.21 4.49
N THR A 634 -20.41 -5.37 4.97
CA THR A 634 -20.92 -4.20 4.23
C THR A 634 -20.82 -2.89 5.02
N GLU A 635 -19.85 -2.74 5.91
CA GLU A 635 -19.69 -1.57 6.78
C GLU A 635 -19.61 -0.24 6.01
N ASP A 636 -18.90 -0.23 4.88
CA ASP A 636 -18.70 0.96 4.05
C ASP A 636 -19.55 0.95 2.74
N TRP A 637 -20.69 0.25 2.71
CA TRP A 637 -21.50 0.07 1.51
C TRP A 637 -21.86 1.38 0.81
N ASP A 638 -22.33 2.37 1.57
CA ASP A 638 -22.82 3.63 0.99
C ASP A 638 -21.66 4.43 0.38
N ALA A 639 -20.50 4.48 1.05
CA ALA A 639 -19.30 5.10 0.53
C ALA A 639 -18.77 4.37 -0.72
N TYR A 640 -18.81 3.03 -0.69
CA TYR A 640 -18.37 2.22 -1.81
C TYR A 640 -19.26 2.40 -3.04
N THR A 641 -20.58 2.37 -2.86
CA THR A 641 -21.57 2.55 -3.93
C THR A 641 -21.48 3.95 -4.53
N ALA A 642 -21.30 4.97 -3.69
CA ALA A 642 -21.12 6.35 -4.16
C ALA A 642 -19.85 6.49 -5.02
N ALA A 643 -18.73 5.88 -4.61
CA ALA A 643 -17.46 6.00 -5.29
C ALA A 643 -17.36 5.14 -6.56
N ARG A 644 -17.84 3.89 -6.52
CA ARG A 644 -17.62 2.89 -7.57
C ARG A 644 -18.86 2.59 -8.41
N GLY A 645 -20.04 2.70 -7.82
CA GLY A 645 -21.31 2.21 -8.41
C GLY A 645 -21.42 0.69 -8.36
N THR A 646 -22.67 0.19 -8.24
CA THR A 646 -22.98 -1.24 -8.28
C THR A 646 -24.22 -1.49 -9.13
N TYR A 647 -24.30 -2.67 -9.75
CA TYR A 647 -25.40 -3.02 -10.64
C TYR A 647 -26.66 -3.48 -9.90
N PHE A 648 -26.54 -3.81 -8.64
CA PHE A 648 -27.68 -4.11 -7.74
C PHE A 648 -27.24 -3.91 -6.29
N ASP A 649 -28.25 -3.76 -5.39
CA ASP A 649 -27.98 -3.69 -3.95
C ASP A 649 -27.70 -5.09 -3.39
N LEU A 650 -26.46 -5.30 -2.99
CA LEU A 650 -26.02 -6.57 -2.43
C LEU A 650 -26.67 -6.89 -1.08
N ARG A 651 -27.15 -5.87 -0.34
CA ARG A 651 -27.88 -6.04 0.92
C ARG A 651 -29.31 -6.52 0.69
N ALA A 652 -29.90 -6.16 -0.45
CA ALA A 652 -31.24 -6.60 -0.83
C ALA A 652 -31.23 -8.00 -1.46
N PHE A 653 -30.15 -8.37 -2.15
CA PHE A 653 -30.00 -9.68 -2.79
C PHE A 653 -28.63 -10.30 -2.48
N PRO A 654 -28.37 -10.69 -1.21
CA PRO A 654 -27.09 -11.22 -0.80
C PRO A 654 -26.95 -12.74 -1.09
N PRO A 655 -25.70 -13.23 -1.23
CA PRO A 655 -25.43 -14.67 -1.37
C PRO A 655 -25.54 -15.46 -0.05
N GLY A 656 -25.81 -14.80 1.07
CA GLY A 656 -25.87 -15.40 2.40
C GLY A 656 -26.06 -14.35 3.48
N ALA A 657 -25.52 -14.57 4.67
CA ALA A 657 -25.63 -13.61 5.78
C ALA A 657 -24.87 -12.30 5.47
N VAL A 658 -25.40 -11.19 5.97
CA VAL A 658 -24.82 -9.85 5.81
C VAL A 658 -24.45 -9.32 7.19
N ALA A 659 -23.19 -8.89 7.36
CA ALA A 659 -22.69 -8.21 8.54
C ALA A 659 -22.41 -6.74 8.20
N ARG A 660 -22.86 -5.82 9.05
CA ARG A 660 -22.66 -4.37 8.91
C ARG A 660 -21.52 -3.85 9.78
N SER A 661 -21.03 -4.71 10.68
CA SER A 661 -19.88 -4.43 11.53
C SER A 661 -19.10 -5.71 11.82
N GLU A 662 -17.90 -5.57 12.38
CA GLU A 662 -17.09 -6.72 12.81
C GLU A 662 -17.76 -7.52 13.93
N ASP A 663 -18.43 -6.86 14.86
CA ASP A 663 -19.16 -7.54 15.94
C ASP A 663 -20.33 -8.38 15.38
N GLU A 664 -21.10 -7.84 14.44
CA GLU A 664 -22.18 -8.56 13.76
C GLU A 664 -21.63 -9.78 12.98
N LEU A 665 -20.45 -9.64 12.35
CA LEU A 665 -19.77 -10.75 11.69
C LEU A 665 -19.40 -11.86 12.68
N ILE A 666 -18.84 -11.49 13.83
CA ILE A 666 -18.47 -12.42 14.90
C ILE A 666 -19.73 -13.17 15.38
N ASP A 667 -20.83 -12.45 15.64
CA ASP A 667 -22.08 -13.02 16.12
C ASP A 667 -22.69 -14.02 15.11
N ILE A 668 -22.68 -13.69 13.81
CA ILE A 668 -23.14 -14.59 12.74
C ILE A 668 -22.40 -15.93 12.78
N PHE A 669 -21.09 -15.91 12.99
CA PHE A 669 -20.31 -17.16 13.08
C PHE A 669 -20.49 -17.87 14.43
N ALA A 670 -20.49 -17.14 15.53
CA ALA A 670 -20.60 -17.71 16.89
C ALA A 670 -21.97 -18.38 17.12
N THR A 671 -23.06 -17.79 16.61
CA THR A 671 -24.42 -18.31 16.75
C THR A 671 -24.78 -19.37 15.70
N GLY A 672 -23.94 -19.60 14.68
CA GLY A 672 -24.20 -20.54 13.59
C GLY A 672 -25.15 -20.03 12.51
N HIS A 673 -25.58 -18.75 12.53
CA HIS A 673 -26.46 -18.16 11.51
C HIS A 673 -25.86 -18.21 10.10
N TRP A 674 -24.54 -18.23 9.96
CA TRP A 674 -23.86 -18.35 8.67
C TRP A 674 -24.22 -19.63 7.89
N ARG A 675 -24.66 -20.70 8.56
CA ARG A 675 -25.06 -21.98 7.97
C ARG A 675 -26.53 -22.35 8.24
N GLY A 676 -27.30 -21.45 8.82
CA GLY A 676 -28.72 -21.64 9.09
C GLY A 676 -29.58 -21.68 7.82
N SER A 677 -30.86 -22.07 7.98
CA SER A 677 -31.82 -22.22 6.87
C SER A 677 -31.98 -20.93 6.05
N ARG A 678 -31.97 -19.77 6.70
CA ARG A 678 -32.05 -18.48 6.00
C ARG A 678 -30.87 -18.24 5.08
N SER A 679 -29.64 -18.52 5.56
CA SER A 679 -28.43 -18.41 4.76
C SER A 679 -28.44 -19.36 3.57
N ALA A 680 -28.94 -20.59 3.77
CA ALA A 680 -29.10 -21.57 2.71
C ALA A 680 -30.11 -21.13 1.63
N GLN A 681 -31.25 -20.54 2.02
CA GLN A 681 -32.27 -20.00 1.07
C GLN A 681 -31.67 -18.84 0.24
N LEU A 682 -30.98 -17.90 0.88
CA LEU A 682 -30.34 -16.78 0.18
C LEU A 682 -29.31 -17.27 -0.84
N ARG A 683 -28.49 -18.23 -0.44
CA ARG A 683 -27.49 -18.85 -1.31
C ARG A 683 -28.14 -19.58 -2.49
N ALA A 684 -29.21 -20.31 -2.27
CA ALA A 684 -29.95 -21.00 -3.34
C ALA A 684 -30.48 -20.02 -4.38
N ALA A 685 -31.17 -18.95 -3.95
CA ALA A 685 -31.66 -17.89 -4.84
C ALA A 685 -30.52 -17.18 -5.60
N PHE A 686 -29.40 -16.93 -4.94
CA PHE A 686 -28.24 -16.31 -5.58
C PHE A 686 -27.61 -17.22 -6.65
N ARG A 687 -27.48 -18.52 -6.37
CA ARG A 687 -26.98 -19.51 -7.33
C ARG A 687 -27.88 -19.66 -8.54
N GLU A 688 -29.20 -19.72 -8.33
CA GLU A 688 -30.19 -19.80 -9.41
C GLU A 688 -30.01 -18.65 -10.39
N ARG A 689 -29.80 -17.44 -9.89
CA ARG A 689 -29.65 -16.24 -10.71
C ARG A 689 -28.30 -16.14 -11.40
N PHE A 690 -27.21 -16.47 -10.69
CA PHE A 690 -25.86 -16.14 -11.14
C PHE A 690 -24.99 -17.33 -11.57
N CYS A 691 -25.38 -18.57 -11.28
CA CYS A 691 -24.66 -19.77 -11.65
C CYS A 691 -25.48 -20.78 -12.50
N PRO A 692 -26.39 -20.33 -13.38
CA PRO A 692 -27.30 -21.26 -14.11
C PRO A 692 -26.54 -22.17 -15.08
N CYS A 693 -25.38 -21.74 -15.59
CA CYS A 693 -24.63 -22.39 -16.64
C CYS A 693 -23.39 -23.15 -16.14
N ASP A 694 -23.09 -23.12 -14.85
CA ASP A 694 -21.87 -23.67 -14.26
C ASP A 694 -22.05 -25.16 -13.89
N ASP A 695 -22.03 -26.06 -14.89
CA ASP A 695 -22.18 -27.51 -14.77
C ASP A 695 -20.85 -28.28 -14.90
N GLY A 696 -19.73 -27.59 -14.93
CA GLY A 696 -18.40 -28.19 -15.08
C GLY A 696 -17.95 -28.44 -16.51
N ARG A 697 -18.67 -27.94 -17.53
CA ARG A 697 -18.40 -28.17 -18.96
C ARG A 697 -18.34 -26.87 -19.77
N ALA A 698 -18.18 -25.72 -19.12
CA ALA A 698 -18.11 -24.44 -19.80
C ALA A 698 -16.93 -24.34 -20.78
N ALA A 699 -15.76 -24.78 -20.36
CA ALA A 699 -14.57 -24.80 -21.22
C ALA A 699 -14.75 -25.67 -22.46
N GLU A 700 -15.30 -26.86 -22.30
CA GLU A 700 -15.59 -27.77 -23.41
C GLU A 700 -16.56 -27.14 -24.43
N ARG A 701 -17.67 -26.55 -23.98
CA ARG A 701 -18.63 -25.87 -24.85
C ARG A 701 -18.01 -24.76 -25.68
N VAL A 702 -17.14 -23.95 -25.06
CA VAL A 702 -16.43 -22.89 -25.77
C VAL A 702 -15.52 -23.45 -26.86
N VAL A 703 -14.74 -24.51 -26.57
CA VAL A 703 -13.84 -25.12 -27.55
C VAL A 703 -14.63 -25.75 -28.69
N ARG A 704 -15.69 -26.49 -28.39
CA ARG A 704 -16.56 -27.08 -29.43
C ARG A 704 -17.14 -26.03 -30.36
N HIS A 705 -17.71 -24.96 -29.78
CA HIS A 705 -18.28 -23.87 -30.57
C HIS A 705 -17.23 -23.10 -31.39
N VAL A 706 -16.18 -22.62 -30.75
CA VAL A 706 -15.23 -21.66 -31.36
C VAL A 706 -14.22 -22.35 -32.26
N VAL A 707 -13.80 -23.58 -31.93
CA VAL A 707 -12.70 -24.28 -32.62
C VAL A 707 -13.21 -25.33 -33.55
N LEU A 708 -14.18 -26.16 -33.10
CA LEU A 708 -14.69 -27.28 -33.87
C LEU A 708 -15.90 -26.90 -34.76
N GLY A 709 -16.49 -25.72 -34.57
CA GLY A 709 -17.65 -25.26 -35.29
C GLY A 709 -18.95 -26.04 -34.99
N GLU A 710 -18.96 -26.74 -33.86
CA GLU A 710 -20.13 -27.47 -33.37
C GLU A 710 -21.05 -26.50 -32.62
N PRO A 711 -22.32 -26.34 -33.01
CA PRO A 711 -23.24 -25.50 -32.28
C PRO A 711 -23.50 -26.11 -30.90
N ALA A 712 -22.82 -25.56 -29.86
CA ALA A 712 -23.17 -25.86 -28.49
C ALA A 712 -24.46 -25.11 -28.18
N GLY A 713 -25.57 -25.83 -27.96
CA GLY A 713 -26.79 -25.24 -27.44
C GLY A 713 -26.52 -24.53 -26.10
N ARG A 714 -27.36 -23.55 -25.76
CA ARG A 714 -27.36 -23.04 -24.38
C ARG A 714 -27.47 -24.21 -23.43
N PRO A 715 -26.63 -24.30 -22.37
CA PRO A 715 -26.83 -25.35 -21.39
C PRO A 715 -28.23 -25.19 -20.82
N GLY A 716 -28.96 -26.29 -20.72
CA GLY A 716 -30.23 -26.29 -20.00
C GLY A 716 -29.97 -25.89 -18.56
N PHE A 717 -30.96 -25.27 -17.93
CA PHE A 717 -30.92 -25.02 -16.50
C PHE A 717 -30.71 -26.34 -15.76
N VAL A 718 -29.60 -26.48 -15.05
CA VAL A 718 -29.32 -27.66 -14.24
C VAL A 718 -29.87 -27.38 -12.84
N PRO A 719 -30.89 -28.11 -12.37
CA PRO A 719 -31.44 -27.94 -11.03
C PRO A 719 -30.37 -28.09 -9.96
N LEU A 720 -30.49 -27.30 -8.87
CA LEU A 720 -29.51 -27.33 -7.76
C LEU A 720 -29.28 -28.74 -7.21
N ALA A 721 -30.33 -29.54 -7.14
CA ALA A 721 -30.27 -30.94 -6.66
C ALA A 721 -29.40 -31.86 -7.54
N GLU A 722 -29.27 -31.54 -8.82
CA GLU A 722 -28.47 -32.31 -9.78
C GLU A 722 -27.02 -31.82 -9.88
N ARG A 723 -26.72 -30.63 -9.34
CA ARG A 723 -25.35 -30.15 -9.24
C ARG A 723 -24.66 -30.86 -8.11
N LYS A 724 -23.52 -31.46 -8.39
CA LYS A 724 -22.71 -32.18 -7.38
C LYS A 724 -21.57 -31.28 -6.91
N PRO A 725 -21.79 -30.33 -5.99
CA PRO A 725 -20.72 -29.54 -5.44
C PRO A 725 -19.78 -30.45 -4.63
N VAL A 726 -18.49 -30.10 -4.58
CA VAL A 726 -17.52 -30.80 -3.77
C VAL A 726 -17.96 -30.73 -2.31
N PRO A 727 -18.05 -31.85 -1.58
CA PRO A 727 -18.43 -31.85 -0.17
C PRO A 727 -17.51 -30.94 0.65
N SER A 728 -18.10 -30.13 1.52
CA SER A 728 -17.33 -29.36 2.50
C SER A 728 -16.78 -30.28 3.59
N ALA A 729 -15.53 -30.05 4.02
CA ALA A 729 -14.98 -30.72 5.21
C ALA A 729 -15.82 -30.42 6.47
N ALA A 730 -16.50 -29.27 6.54
CA ALA A 730 -17.44 -28.93 7.61
C ALA A 730 -18.69 -29.79 7.63
N ALA A 731 -19.09 -30.40 6.52
CA ALA A 731 -20.23 -31.33 6.49
C ALA A 731 -19.97 -32.60 7.33
N ALA A 732 -18.72 -32.97 7.55
CA ALA A 732 -18.35 -34.04 8.47
C ALA A 732 -18.53 -33.64 9.95
N LEU A 733 -18.49 -32.36 10.26
CA LEU A 733 -18.64 -31.80 11.62
C LEU A 733 -20.12 -31.63 12.05
N ASP A 734 -21.05 -31.61 11.10
CA ASP A 734 -22.50 -31.49 11.39
C ASP A 734 -23.07 -32.77 12.09
N ARG A 735 -22.34 -33.87 12.13
CA ARG A 735 -22.76 -35.11 12.79
C ARG A 735 -22.36 -35.17 14.26
N SER A 736 -21.59 -34.24 14.80
CA SER A 736 -21.29 -34.16 16.23
C SER A 736 -22.20 -33.10 16.88
N PRO A 737 -22.96 -33.45 17.92
CA PRO A 737 -23.78 -32.49 18.63
C PRO A 737 -22.87 -31.36 19.19
N LEU A 738 -23.21 -30.13 18.92
CA LEU A 738 -22.60 -28.95 19.55
C LEU A 738 -22.68 -29.17 21.07
N ALA A 739 -21.54 -29.28 21.74
CA ALA A 739 -21.50 -29.21 23.19
C ALA A 739 -22.15 -27.88 23.59
N THR A 740 -23.28 -27.96 24.26
CA THR A 740 -23.98 -26.85 24.86
C THR A 740 -22.99 -26.06 25.72
N VAL A 741 -22.79 -24.82 25.41
CA VAL A 741 -22.08 -23.87 26.29
C VAL A 741 -22.84 -23.86 27.62
N PRO A 742 -22.21 -24.13 28.77
CA PRO A 742 -22.88 -24.01 30.06
C PRO A 742 -23.36 -22.56 30.22
N GLN A 743 -24.65 -22.41 30.44
CA GLN A 743 -25.16 -21.11 30.88
C GLN A 743 -24.57 -20.80 32.27
N PRO A 744 -24.15 -19.56 32.55
CA PRO A 744 -23.75 -19.19 33.88
C PRO A 744 -24.96 -19.30 34.82
N SER A 745 -24.94 -20.29 35.68
CA SER A 745 -25.85 -20.40 36.80
C SER A 745 -25.49 -19.33 37.84
N GLY A 746 -26.29 -18.27 37.87
CA GLY A 746 -26.15 -17.17 38.80
C GLY A 746 -27.49 -16.54 39.10
N SER A 747 -28.39 -17.26 39.74
CA SER A 747 -29.52 -16.69 40.45
C SER A 747 -29.00 -16.13 41.81
N LEU A 748 -28.92 -14.81 41.91
CA LEU A 748 -28.79 -14.11 43.18
C LEU A 748 -30.12 -14.19 43.92
N PRO A 749 -30.15 -14.49 45.26
CA PRO A 749 -31.36 -14.48 46.04
C PRO A 749 -31.84 -13.05 46.26
N VAL A 750 -33.09 -12.82 45.94
CA VAL A 750 -33.82 -11.59 46.35
C VAL A 750 -34.04 -11.69 47.85
N THR A 751 -33.40 -10.87 48.65
CA THR A 751 -33.74 -10.64 50.07
C THR A 751 -34.83 -9.57 50.11
N GLU A 752 -36.06 -9.99 50.39
CA GLU A 752 -37.08 -9.09 50.92
C GLU A 752 -36.66 -8.61 52.31
N SER A 753 -36.60 -7.31 52.49
CA SER A 753 -36.57 -6.66 53.82
C SER A 753 -37.80 -5.76 53.96
N ARG A 754 -38.50 -5.99 55.05
CA ARG A 754 -39.58 -5.19 55.55
C ARG A 754 -39.23 -3.72 55.71
#